data_1cfc5846d7c384cbb819d7fefdf7bdd1
#
_entry.id   1cfc5846d7c384cbb819d7fefdf7bdd1
#
_cell.length_a   1.000
_cell.length_b   1.000
_cell.length_c   1.000
_cell.angle_alpha   90.00
_cell.angle_beta   90.00
_cell.angle_gamma   90.00
#
_symmetry.space_group_name_H-M   'P 1'
#
loop_
_entity.id
_entity.type
_entity.pdbx_description
1 polymer ?
#
loop_
_entity_poly.entity_id
_entity_poly.type
_entity_poly.pdbx_seq_one_letter_code
_entity_poly.pdbx_strand_id
1 'polypeptide(L)'
;MTRRLVLILGLAAPLACGGDDSSVASEDTNGSETGDTTTLPVTTETADASSSSGGPEGFCAGATLLQYDPAALRIDAFPDDVFTVDEDTPSGVRVDLRPNENVMLDEASMPFASLFEAASTVDGFGTTAGAYVRISGPLDATTLPAARNELPAVGDALVLVDLDADGGPALVPFEWEQVAEDPGSADTTLLVEPMAPLRPMHRHGFALTTAALDEGGGCVAPSAAMISLLDGSAADPALARVAPRTGEFVDALVELGVVDGVFDLSAAVVFTTQHTVDDSATIAAEIRDADPPVFTPVGECTTPDPESVWIKCTGTLDVLDYTGADEHLAADLSAQGGYDLPVTVWLPVGATGALPVFLYGHGLAGDRDEADALADFVAPIGAAVIAVDAPKHGLHPDAGAIDVLDFFGLSFDLSNPLDALKLRDNFRQGTYDRLQVIAAIAAGIDADGDAEVDLDIERMHYLGVSLGGIMGAELVAFAPELDTATLIVPGARVGNIVAEGEQFAIVVDVFASMATDGELARFFPLLQTAIDRGDAGVYTRHVAAERLPGFDEATPQVLVQMVLEDDTVPNSANAFFARGIGAPLLGDELLPIGGVPLQAELPTVGNRDATHTWGLFQFDIMDADGAMATHGGIARSIVGQTQITRFVTTQLEDGVSEIIDPYRELGIKP
;
A
#
# COMPACT_ATOMS: atom_id res chain seq x y z
N MET A 1 5.13 -2.10 -32.67
CA MET A 1 6.31 -1.94 -31.84
C MET A 1 7.02 -0.60 -32.03
N THR A 2 7.52 -0.24 -33.20
CA THR A 2 8.38 0.94 -33.40
C THR A 2 7.73 2.33 -33.20
N ARG A 3 6.40 2.47 -33.25
CA ARG A 3 5.70 3.76 -33.06
C ARG A 3 5.37 4.09 -31.60
N ARG A 4 5.27 3.10 -30.71
CA ARG A 4 4.96 3.29 -29.25
C ARG A 4 6.23 3.55 -28.44
N LEU A 5 7.39 3.02 -28.85
CA LEU A 5 8.68 3.26 -28.18
C LEU A 5 9.13 4.72 -28.24
N VAL A 6 8.70 5.48 -29.27
CA VAL A 6 9.03 6.91 -29.41
C VAL A 6 8.25 7.82 -28.44
N LEU A 7 7.09 7.35 -27.94
CA LEU A 7 6.31 8.13 -26.94
C LEU A 7 6.92 8.02 -25.53
N ILE A 8 7.54 6.89 -25.20
CA ILE A 8 8.17 6.65 -23.90
C ILE A 8 9.45 7.52 -23.73
N LEU A 9 10.16 7.81 -24.81
CA LEU A 9 11.34 8.68 -24.80
C LEU A 9 11.03 10.18 -24.70
N GLY A 10 9.75 10.58 -24.82
CA GLY A 10 9.31 11.97 -24.70
C GLY A 10 8.95 12.43 -23.28
N LEU A 11 8.95 11.53 -22.30
CA LEU A 11 8.51 11.80 -20.92
C LEU A 11 9.65 12.20 -19.95
N ALA A 12 10.87 12.41 -20.46
CA ALA A 12 11.98 12.96 -19.68
C ALA A 12 11.97 14.50 -19.63
N ALA A 13 10.82 15.13 -19.60
CA ALA A 13 10.67 16.55 -19.29
C ALA A 13 9.98 16.71 -17.93
N PRO A 14 10.42 17.63 -17.05
CA PRO A 14 9.87 17.75 -15.72
C PRO A 14 8.38 18.09 -15.79
N LEU A 15 7.56 17.33 -15.10
CA LEU A 15 6.17 17.62 -14.83
C LEU A 15 6.09 18.87 -13.94
N ALA A 16 6.14 20.06 -14.57
CA ALA A 16 5.76 21.29 -13.91
C ALA A 16 4.25 21.41 -13.95
N CYS A 17 3.61 21.42 -12.81
CA CYS A 17 2.19 21.74 -12.63
C CYS A 17 1.88 23.13 -13.19
N GLY A 18 1.13 23.21 -14.28
CA GLY A 18 0.56 24.45 -14.81
C GLY A 18 -0.65 24.10 -15.65
N GLY A 19 -1.85 24.33 -15.09
CA GLY A 19 -3.09 24.23 -15.82
C GLY A 19 -3.21 25.30 -16.88
N ASP A 20 -3.85 24.96 -17.98
CA ASP A 20 -4.79 25.87 -18.67
C ASP A 20 -5.67 25.09 -19.67
N ASP A 21 -6.95 25.45 -19.58
CA ASP A 21 -8.05 25.02 -20.46
C ASP A 21 -7.82 25.28 -21.94
N SER A 22 -8.20 24.36 -22.80
CA SER A 22 -8.97 24.72 -23.99
C SER A 22 -9.59 23.51 -24.71
N SER A 23 -10.90 23.50 -24.75
CA SER A 23 -11.78 22.70 -25.59
C SER A 23 -11.54 22.91 -27.10
N VAL A 24 -11.48 21.86 -27.90
CA VAL A 24 -11.92 21.91 -29.32
C VAL A 24 -12.55 20.59 -29.76
N ALA A 25 -13.61 20.75 -30.52
CA ALA A 25 -14.62 19.80 -30.95
C ALA A 25 -14.15 18.76 -31.96
N SER A 26 -14.98 17.70 -32.00
CA SER A 26 -15.07 16.59 -32.92
C SER A 26 -15.24 17.00 -34.42
N GLU A 27 -14.69 16.19 -35.32
CA GLU A 27 -15.29 15.95 -36.63
C GLU A 27 -15.14 14.49 -37.07
N ASP A 28 -16.30 13.92 -37.41
CA ASP A 28 -16.49 12.61 -38.03
C ASP A 28 -15.94 12.55 -39.45
N THR A 29 -15.35 11.43 -39.87
CA THR A 29 -15.49 10.99 -41.26
C THR A 29 -15.50 9.47 -41.39
N ASN A 30 -16.61 8.97 -41.89
CA ASN A 30 -16.88 7.64 -42.44
C ASN A 30 -15.95 7.24 -43.60
N GLY A 31 -15.58 5.96 -43.68
CA GLY A 31 -15.00 5.35 -44.87
C GLY A 31 -15.12 3.83 -44.84
N SER A 32 -16.15 3.33 -45.44
CA SER A 32 -16.42 1.93 -45.74
C SER A 32 -15.51 1.43 -46.87
N GLU A 33 -14.90 0.26 -46.75
CA GLU A 33 -14.62 -0.61 -47.87
C GLU A 33 -14.66 -2.11 -47.53
N THR A 34 -15.38 -2.82 -48.36
CA THR A 34 -15.70 -4.24 -48.41
C THR A 34 -14.59 -5.04 -49.08
N GLY A 35 -14.37 -6.29 -48.68
CA GLY A 35 -13.52 -7.23 -49.41
C GLY A 35 -13.41 -8.58 -48.72
N ASP A 36 -14.23 -9.40 -49.06
CA ASP A 36 -14.26 -10.72 -49.71
C ASP A 36 -13.71 -11.94 -48.94
N THR A 37 -14.67 -12.85 -48.77
CA THR A 37 -14.63 -14.17 -48.15
C THR A 37 -13.85 -15.20 -48.96
N THR A 38 -13.04 -16.02 -48.29
CA THR A 38 -12.73 -17.39 -48.73
C THR A 38 -12.88 -18.36 -47.56
N THR A 39 -14.01 -19.09 -47.61
CA THR A 39 -14.31 -20.21 -46.72
C THR A 39 -13.60 -21.48 -47.20
N LEU A 40 -12.90 -22.14 -46.27
CA LEU A 40 -12.54 -23.56 -46.35
C LEU A 40 -13.37 -24.35 -45.34
N PRO A 41 -13.84 -25.55 -45.65
CA PRO A 41 -14.74 -26.29 -44.77
C PRO A 41 -14.00 -27.03 -43.66
N VAL A 42 -14.39 -26.74 -42.43
CA VAL A 42 -14.03 -27.54 -41.25
C VAL A 42 -15.05 -28.67 -41.13
N THR A 43 -14.58 -29.89 -41.18
CA THR A 43 -15.36 -31.08 -40.86
C THR A 43 -15.58 -31.14 -39.35
N THR A 44 -16.83 -30.94 -38.94
CA THR A 44 -17.28 -31.22 -37.57
C THR A 44 -17.37 -32.73 -37.37
N GLU A 45 -16.45 -33.30 -36.57
CA GLU A 45 -16.72 -34.55 -35.87
C GLU A 45 -17.55 -34.20 -34.62
N THR A 46 -18.81 -34.56 -34.66
CA THR A 46 -19.66 -34.62 -33.48
C THR A 46 -19.25 -35.77 -32.61
N ALA A 47 -18.50 -35.52 -31.57
CA ALA A 47 -18.39 -36.45 -30.44
C ALA A 47 -19.67 -36.31 -29.60
N ASP A 48 -20.50 -37.34 -29.60
CA ASP A 48 -21.57 -37.48 -28.63
C ASP A 48 -20.98 -37.61 -27.23
N ALA A 49 -20.88 -36.52 -26.50
CA ALA A 49 -20.65 -36.53 -25.08
C ALA A 49 -21.97 -36.90 -24.39
N SER A 50 -22.14 -38.16 -24.08
CA SER A 50 -23.16 -38.59 -23.10
C SER A 50 -22.77 -38.01 -21.74
N SER A 51 -23.49 -36.95 -21.32
CA SER A 51 -23.41 -36.37 -19.99
C SER A 51 -23.82 -37.41 -18.93
N SER A 52 -22.85 -38.06 -18.30
CA SER A 52 -23.04 -38.64 -16.97
C SER A 52 -22.79 -37.54 -15.95
N SER A 53 -23.82 -36.79 -15.58
CA SER A 53 -23.86 -35.91 -14.43
C SER A 53 -23.83 -36.74 -13.14
N GLY A 54 -22.65 -37.11 -12.68
CA GLY A 54 -22.40 -37.75 -11.41
C GLY A 54 -21.14 -37.15 -10.82
N GLY A 55 -21.25 -35.93 -10.26
CA GLY A 55 -20.29 -35.44 -9.29
C GLY A 55 -20.28 -36.34 -8.06
N PRO A 56 -19.23 -36.30 -7.18
CA PRO A 56 -19.22 -37.04 -5.92
C PRO A 56 -20.50 -36.73 -5.14
N GLU A 57 -21.13 -37.77 -4.56
CA GLU A 57 -22.41 -37.62 -3.86
C GLU A 57 -22.32 -36.56 -2.77
N GLY A 58 -23.17 -35.52 -2.86
CA GLY A 58 -23.32 -34.47 -1.87
C GLY A 58 -22.80 -33.10 -2.27
N PHE A 59 -21.80 -32.97 -3.13
CA PHE A 59 -21.32 -31.66 -3.58
C PHE A 59 -22.20 -31.06 -4.67
N CYS A 60 -22.15 -29.71 -4.74
CA CYS A 60 -22.83 -28.97 -5.79
C CYS A 60 -22.39 -29.48 -7.19
N ALA A 61 -23.36 -29.60 -8.12
CA ALA A 61 -23.18 -30.02 -9.50
C ALA A 61 -23.62 -28.93 -10.47
N GLY A 62 -23.22 -27.68 -10.24
CA GLY A 62 -23.51 -26.53 -11.12
C GLY A 62 -22.80 -26.61 -12.46
N ALA A 63 -23.23 -25.76 -13.41
CA ALA A 63 -22.58 -25.64 -14.72
C ALA A 63 -21.28 -24.79 -14.64
N THR A 64 -21.26 -23.82 -13.75
CA THR A 64 -20.09 -23.03 -13.43
C THR A 64 -19.16 -23.78 -12.48
N LEU A 65 -17.89 -23.85 -12.82
CA LEU A 65 -16.88 -24.67 -12.11
C LEU A 65 -15.85 -23.79 -11.43
N LEU A 66 -15.46 -24.15 -10.21
CA LEU A 66 -14.22 -23.67 -9.62
C LEU A 66 -13.04 -24.19 -10.46
N GLN A 67 -12.22 -23.29 -10.97
CA GLN A 67 -10.96 -23.63 -11.60
C GLN A 67 -9.90 -23.71 -10.49
N TYR A 68 -9.52 -24.91 -10.09
CA TYR A 68 -8.53 -25.14 -9.05
C TYR A 68 -7.83 -26.46 -9.28
N ASP A 69 -6.57 -26.40 -9.72
CA ASP A 69 -5.73 -27.58 -9.97
C ASP A 69 -4.25 -27.32 -9.65
N PRO A 70 -3.88 -27.23 -8.36
CA PRO A 70 -2.48 -26.98 -7.96
C PRO A 70 -1.51 -28.06 -8.42
N ALA A 71 -1.99 -29.30 -8.66
CA ALA A 71 -1.16 -30.40 -9.15
C ALA A 71 -0.67 -30.16 -10.58
N ALA A 72 -1.41 -29.37 -11.37
CA ALA A 72 -0.98 -28.88 -12.68
C ALA A 72 -0.04 -27.65 -12.61
N LEU A 73 0.43 -27.30 -11.41
CA LEU A 73 1.25 -26.11 -11.14
C LEU A 73 0.55 -24.80 -11.53
N ARG A 74 -0.78 -24.77 -11.45
CA ARG A 74 -1.59 -23.60 -11.76
C ARG A 74 -1.89 -22.81 -10.47
N ILE A 75 -1.75 -21.49 -10.55
CA ILE A 75 -2.12 -20.57 -9.46
C ILE A 75 -3.55 -20.07 -9.74
N ASP A 76 -4.51 -20.98 -9.61
CA ASP A 76 -5.93 -20.68 -9.83
C ASP A 76 -6.61 -20.13 -8.57
N ALA A 77 -5.96 -20.26 -7.41
CA ALA A 77 -6.30 -19.59 -6.16
C ALA A 77 -5.03 -19.05 -5.52
N PHE A 78 -5.09 -17.87 -4.96
CA PHE A 78 -3.99 -17.18 -4.29
C PHE A 78 -4.55 -16.22 -3.24
N PRO A 79 -3.91 -16.06 -2.07
CA PRO A 79 -2.83 -16.91 -1.55
C PRO A 79 -3.33 -18.31 -1.16
N ASP A 80 -2.46 -19.30 -1.19
CA ASP A 80 -2.79 -20.69 -0.85
C ASP A 80 -1.55 -21.40 -0.28
N ASP A 81 -1.67 -22.01 0.88
CA ASP A 81 -0.58 -22.75 1.53
C ASP A 81 -0.08 -23.95 0.71
N VAL A 82 -0.80 -24.38 -0.31
CA VAL A 82 -0.32 -25.39 -1.26
C VAL A 82 0.99 -24.95 -1.95
N PHE A 83 1.18 -23.63 -2.11
CA PHE A 83 2.37 -22.99 -2.66
C PHE A 83 3.38 -22.57 -1.59
N THR A 84 3.43 -23.28 -0.47
CA THR A 84 4.44 -23.09 0.57
C THR A 84 5.22 -24.37 0.81
N VAL A 85 6.33 -24.27 1.50
CA VAL A 85 7.07 -25.37 2.10
C VAL A 85 7.20 -25.11 3.60
N ASP A 86 7.16 -26.19 4.40
CA ASP A 86 7.40 -26.06 5.85
C ASP A 86 8.89 -25.75 6.06
N GLU A 87 9.19 -24.64 6.76
CA GLU A 87 10.54 -24.17 7.02
C GLU A 87 10.63 -23.54 8.40
N ASP A 88 11.81 -23.55 9.02
CA ASP A 88 12.05 -22.92 10.33
C ASP A 88 12.18 -21.40 10.19
N THR A 89 11.05 -20.76 9.93
CA THR A 89 10.86 -19.31 9.80
C THR A 89 9.91 -18.81 10.88
N PRO A 90 9.77 -17.50 11.11
CA PRO A 90 8.82 -16.95 12.09
C PRO A 90 7.38 -17.45 11.89
N SER A 91 6.91 -17.58 10.66
CA SER A 91 5.57 -18.09 10.33
C SER A 91 5.48 -19.63 10.27
N GLY A 92 6.61 -20.34 10.23
CA GLY A 92 6.70 -21.79 10.06
C GLY A 92 6.64 -22.29 8.62
N VAL A 93 6.56 -21.38 7.65
CA VAL A 93 6.52 -21.71 6.21
C VAL A 93 7.44 -20.78 5.42
N ARG A 94 7.71 -21.14 4.17
CA ARG A 94 8.26 -20.27 3.14
C ARG A 94 7.45 -20.43 1.86
N VAL A 95 7.16 -19.32 1.18
CA VAL A 95 6.48 -19.35 -0.11
C VAL A 95 7.37 -20.03 -1.17
N ASP A 96 6.82 -20.95 -1.94
CA ASP A 96 7.49 -21.68 -3.03
C ASP A 96 6.67 -21.55 -4.32
N LEU A 97 6.65 -20.33 -4.84
CA LEU A 97 5.99 -20.01 -6.10
C LEU A 97 6.96 -20.26 -7.26
N ARG A 98 6.40 -20.77 -8.37
CA ARG A 98 7.14 -20.95 -9.61
C ARG A 98 6.43 -20.20 -10.73
N PRO A 99 7.17 -19.73 -11.75
CA PRO A 99 6.58 -19.15 -12.94
C PRO A 99 5.47 -20.05 -13.49
N ASN A 100 4.35 -19.46 -13.84
CA ASN A 100 3.12 -20.18 -14.10
C ASN A 100 2.29 -19.48 -15.16
N GLU A 101 1.71 -20.24 -16.11
CA GLU A 101 0.94 -19.69 -17.23
C GLU A 101 -0.22 -18.78 -16.80
N ASN A 102 -0.81 -19.03 -15.62
CA ASN A 102 -1.98 -18.29 -15.15
C ASN A 102 -1.70 -16.85 -14.66
N VAL A 103 -0.43 -16.53 -14.41
CA VAL A 103 0.01 -15.22 -13.93
C VAL A 103 1.23 -14.68 -14.70
N MET A 104 1.68 -15.40 -15.70
CA MET A 104 2.71 -14.95 -16.63
C MET A 104 2.08 -14.07 -17.70
N LEU A 105 2.69 -12.92 -17.95
CA LEU A 105 2.23 -11.99 -18.96
C LEU A 105 2.73 -12.32 -20.37
N ASP A 106 3.77 -13.13 -20.49
CA ASP A 106 4.29 -13.68 -21.75
C ASP A 106 5.11 -14.95 -21.45
N GLU A 107 4.56 -16.12 -21.76
CA GLU A 107 5.21 -17.42 -21.56
C GLU A 107 6.57 -17.52 -22.29
N ALA A 108 6.75 -16.84 -23.42
CA ALA A 108 7.96 -16.93 -24.21
C ALA A 108 9.13 -16.10 -23.65
N SER A 109 8.84 -14.98 -22.96
CA SER A 109 9.85 -14.05 -22.44
C SER A 109 10.00 -14.10 -20.92
N MET A 110 9.00 -14.62 -20.21
CA MET A 110 8.98 -14.67 -18.74
C MET A 110 9.41 -13.34 -18.08
N PRO A 111 8.83 -12.18 -18.48
CA PRO A 111 9.35 -10.87 -18.10
C PRO A 111 9.24 -10.58 -16.59
N PHE A 112 8.46 -11.36 -15.86
CA PHE A 112 8.27 -11.22 -14.41
C PHE A 112 8.82 -12.40 -13.61
N ALA A 113 9.80 -13.14 -14.13
CA ALA A 113 10.44 -14.24 -13.41
C ALA A 113 11.03 -13.78 -12.06
N SER A 114 11.61 -12.57 -12.00
CA SER A 114 12.13 -11.95 -10.78
C SER A 114 11.05 -11.74 -9.70
N LEU A 115 9.79 -11.50 -10.08
CA LEU A 115 8.69 -11.38 -9.13
C LEU A 115 8.42 -12.70 -8.40
N PHE A 116 8.45 -13.82 -9.12
CA PHE A 116 8.29 -15.15 -8.51
C PHE A 116 9.47 -15.48 -7.59
N GLU A 117 10.69 -15.10 -7.98
CA GLU A 117 11.88 -15.22 -7.14
C GLU A 117 11.73 -14.37 -5.88
N ALA A 118 11.31 -13.11 -6.00
CA ALA A 118 11.07 -12.21 -4.87
C ALA A 118 9.98 -12.75 -3.93
N ALA A 119 8.83 -13.17 -4.46
CA ALA A 119 7.75 -13.77 -3.67
C ALA A 119 8.19 -15.06 -2.96
N SER A 120 9.17 -15.80 -3.50
CA SER A 120 9.71 -17.02 -2.87
C SER A 120 10.76 -16.74 -1.78
N THR A 121 11.08 -15.47 -1.50
CA THR A 121 11.98 -15.11 -0.38
C THR A 121 11.24 -14.87 0.93
N VAL A 122 9.90 -14.76 0.91
CA VAL A 122 9.09 -14.43 2.08
C VAL A 122 8.56 -15.70 2.78
N ASP A 123 8.33 -15.58 4.09
CA ASP A 123 7.90 -16.67 4.96
C ASP A 123 6.37 -16.74 5.13
N GLY A 124 5.65 -16.36 4.13
CA GLY A 124 4.19 -16.35 4.09
C GLY A 124 3.68 -15.33 3.10
N PHE A 125 2.36 -15.23 2.97
CA PHE A 125 1.74 -14.33 2.01
C PHE A 125 1.55 -12.92 2.59
N GLY A 126 1.35 -11.93 1.70
CA GLY A 126 1.23 -10.53 2.11
C GLY A 126 0.01 -10.28 3.00
N THR A 127 0.22 -9.48 4.04
CA THR A 127 -0.86 -9.05 4.94
C THR A 127 -1.73 -7.95 4.32
N THR A 128 -1.20 -7.23 3.34
CA THR A 128 -1.91 -6.19 2.58
C THR A 128 -2.34 -6.67 1.19
N ALA A 129 -1.95 -7.89 0.80
CA ALA A 129 -2.29 -8.46 -0.49
C ALA A 129 -3.77 -8.90 -0.58
N GLY A 130 -4.34 -8.79 -1.77
CA GLY A 130 -5.62 -9.41 -2.10
C GLY A 130 -5.50 -10.93 -2.27
N ALA A 131 -6.64 -11.59 -2.23
CA ALA A 131 -6.80 -12.99 -2.58
C ALA A 131 -7.63 -13.13 -3.85
N TYR A 132 -7.54 -14.29 -4.54
CA TYR A 132 -8.42 -14.58 -5.66
C TYR A 132 -8.69 -16.07 -5.83
N VAL A 133 -9.80 -16.36 -6.51
CA VAL A 133 -10.09 -17.67 -7.13
C VAL A 133 -10.56 -17.48 -8.56
N ARG A 134 -10.24 -18.48 -9.41
CA ARG A 134 -10.73 -18.54 -10.80
C ARG A 134 -11.95 -19.43 -10.91
N ILE A 135 -12.93 -18.97 -11.69
CA ILE A 135 -14.18 -19.67 -11.96
C ILE A 135 -14.51 -19.62 -13.45
N SER A 136 -15.23 -20.63 -13.96
CA SER A 136 -15.54 -20.76 -15.39
C SER A 136 -16.73 -19.92 -15.86
N GLY A 137 -17.24 -19.03 -15.04
CA GLY A 137 -18.34 -18.13 -15.35
C GLY A 137 -18.56 -17.07 -14.29
N PRO A 138 -19.18 -15.93 -14.63
CA PRO A 138 -19.47 -14.88 -13.67
C PRO A 138 -20.50 -15.32 -12.65
N LEU A 139 -20.39 -14.79 -11.44
CA LEU A 139 -21.38 -14.95 -10.37
C LEU A 139 -22.43 -13.84 -10.45
N ASP A 140 -23.63 -14.17 -10.01
CA ASP A 140 -24.69 -13.19 -9.75
C ASP A 140 -24.27 -12.34 -8.51
N ALA A 141 -23.87 -11.11 -8.77
CA ALA A 141 -23.43 -10.16 -7.74
C ALA A 141 -24.45 -9.95 -6.61
N THR A 142 -25.75 -10.23 -6.87
CA THR A 142 -26.79 -10.10 -5.84
C THR A 142 -26.78 -11.22 -4.82
N THR A 143 -26.03 -12.29 -5.06
CA THR A 143 -25.85 -13.43 -4.15
C THR A 143 -24.58 -13.32 -3.32
N LEU A 144 -23.68 -12.38 -3.67
CA LEU A 144 -22.48 -12.09 -2.93
C LEU A 144 -22.74 -11.02 -1.85
N PRO A 145 -21.85 -10.85 -0.87
CA PRO A 145 -21.98 -9.78 0.12
C PRO A 145 -22.14 -8.42 -0.55
N ALA A 146 -22.91 -7.52 0.06
CA ALA A 146 -23.00 -6.15 -0.45
C ALA A 146 -21.60 -5.53 -0.53
N ALA A 147 -21.26 -5.01 -1.72
CA ALA A 147 -19.94 -4.46 -1.96
C ALA A 147 -19.73 -3.18 -1.13
N ARG A 148 -18.53 -3.04 -0.60
CA ARG A 148 -17.95 -1.83 0.01
C ARG A 148 -18.69 -1.26 1.23
N ASN A 149 -17.99 -1.17 2.33
CA ASN A 149 -18.37 -0.55 3.60
C ASN A 149 -19.29 -1.37 4.53
N GLU A 150 -19.70 -2.55 4.17
CA GLU A 150 -20.46 -3.42 5.09
C GLU A 150 -19.50 -4.40 5.80
N LEU A 151 -19.75 -4.62 7.08
CA LEU A 151 -19.03 -5.65 7.83
C LEU A 151 -19.54 -7.04 7.42
N PRO A 152 -18.66 -8.05 7.34
CA PRO A 152 -19.05 -9.41 6.94
C PRO A 152 -20.07 -9.99 7.90
N ALA A 153 -21.03 -10.74 7.36
CA ALA A 153 -22.07 -11.41 8.11
C ALA A 153 -21.95 -12.93 7.97
N VAL A 154 -22.40 -13.65 9.00
CA VAL A 154 -22.37 -15.12 9.05
C VAL A 154 -23.11 -15.77 7.87
N GLY A 155 -24.12 -15.10 7.30
CA GLY A 155 -24.92 -15.62 6.17
C GLY A 155 -24.36 -15.28 4.78
N ASP A 156 -23.21 -14.64 4.70
CA ASP A 156 -22.61 -14.25 3.43
C ASP A 156 -22.11 -15.47 2.65
N ALA A 157 -22.28 -15.40 1.32
CA ALA A 157 -21.86 -16.48 0.42
C ALA A 157 -20.34 -16.51 0.17
N LEU A 158 -19.64 -15.42 0.47
CA LEU A 158 -18.19 -15.26 0.40
C LEU A 158 -17.74 -14.71 1.75
N VAL A 159 -16.72 -15.31 2.35
CA VAL A 159 -16.18 -14.93 3.66
C VAL A 159 -14.66 -14.99 3.65
N LEU A 160 -14.04 -14.10 4.41
CA LEU A 160 -12.63 -14.11 4.79
C LEU A 160 -12.55 -14.25 6.32
N VAL A 161 -11.69 -15.14 6.81
CA VAL A 161 -11.60 -15.52 8.23
C VAL A 161 -10.15 -15.47 8.69
N ASP A 162 -9.90 -14.88 9.85
CA ASP A 162 -8.67 -15.04 10.63
C ASP A 162 -8.88 -16.25 11.57
N LEU A 163 -8.12 -17.33 11.35
CA LEU A 163 -8.23 -18.58 12.09
C LEU A 163 -7.54 -18.54 13.45
N ASP A 164 -6.57 -17.66 13.59
CA ASP A 164 -5.71 -17.54 14.77
C ASP A 164 -6.02 -16.26 15.59
N ALA A 165 -7.18 -15.63 15.35
CA ALA A 165 -7.59 -14.44 16.06
C ALA A 165 -7.76 -14.69 17.58
N ASP A 166 -7.43 -13.68 18.40
CA ASP A 166 -7.63 -13.74 19.85
C ASP A 166 -9.09 -14.05 20.20
N GLY A 167 -9.31 -15.18 20.85
CA GLY A 167 -10.64 -15.61 21.27
C GLY A 167 -11.33 -16.61 20.34
N GLY A 168 -10.70 -17.01 19.26
CA GLY A 168 -11.16 -17.99 18.26
C GLY A 168 -11.36 -17.37 16.87
N PRO A 169 -11.74 -18.18 15.87
CA PRO A 169 -11.88 -17.72 14.49
C PRO A 169 -12.80 -16.51 14.37
N ALA A 170 -12.42 -15.55 13.52
CA ALA A 170 -13.14 -14.28 13.35
C ALA A 170 -13.28 -13.90 11.88
N LEU A 171 -14.45 -13.37 11.50
CA LEU A 171 -14.68 -12.81 10.17
C LEU A 171 -13.84 -11.56 9.97
N VAL A 172 -13.19 -11.45 8.82
CA VAL A 172 -12.37 -10.30 8.40
C VAL A 172 -13.13 -9.48 7.36
N PRO A 173 -13.24 -8.16 7.52
CA PRO A 173 -13.83 -7.29 6.50
C PRO A 173 -13.02 -7.29 5.21
N PHE A 174 -13.73 -7.37 4.06
CA PHE A 174 -13.12 -7.36 2.73
C PHE A 174 -14.02 -6.67 1.71
N GLU A 175 -13.42 -6.28 0.61
CA GLU A 175 -14.09 -5.89 -0.64
C GLU A 175 -13.89 -7.01 -1.67
N TRP A 176 -14.72 -7.06 -2.71
CA TRP A 176 -14.58 -8.05 -3.77
C TRP A 176 -14.87 -7.45 -5.13
N GLU A 177 -14.27 -8.05 -6.15
CA GLU A 177 -14.48 -7.69 -7.56
C GLU A 177 -14.44 -8.95 -8.42
N GLN A 178 -15.17 -8.93 -9.54
CA GLN A 178 -15.13 -9.96 -10.58
C GLN A 178 -14.51 -9.38 -11.84
N VAL A 179 -13.43 -9.99 -12.32
CA VAL A 179 -12.72 -9.59 -13.52
C VAL A 179 -12.79 -10.73 -14.54
N ALA A 180 -13.38 -10.47 -15.71
CA ALA A 180 -13.38 -11.43 -16.81
C ALA A 180 -11.95 -11.65 -17.33
N GLU A 181 -11.62 -12.86 -17.75
CA GLU A 181 -10.27 -13.18 -18.28
C GLU A 181 -9.91 -12.29 -19.47
N ASP A 182 -10.86 -12.10 -20.40
CA ASP A 182 -10.80 -11.19 -21.54
C ASP A 182 -12.18 -10.60 -21.80
N PRO A 183 -12.30 -9.48 -22.54
CA PRO A 183 -13.58 -8.96 -22.96
C PRO A 183 -14.41 -10.00 -23.72
N GLY A 184 -15.50 -10.45 -23.09
CA GLY A 184 -16.40 -11.48 -23.62
C GLY A 184 -16.02 -12.93 -23.26
N SER A 185 -14.98 -13.15 -22.47
CA SER A 185 -14.71 -14.44 -21.82
C SER A 185 -15.77 -14.73 -20.74
N ALA A 186 -16.12 -15.99 -20.57
CA ALA A 186 -16.89 -16.44 -19.41
C ALA A 186 -15.98 -16.68 -18.19
N ASP A 187 -14.73 -17.10 -18.43
CA ASP A 187 -13.78 -17.33 -17.35
C ASP A 187 -13.54 -16.03 -16.58
N THR A 188 -13.62 -16.12 -15.27
CA THR A 188 -13.64 -14.98 -14.36
C THR A 188 -12.69 -15.20 -13.18
N THR A 189 -11.97 -14.16 -12.79
CA THR A 189 -11.24 -14.08 -11.52
C THR A 189 -12.12 -13.34 -10.52
N LEU A 190 -12.42 -13.98 -9.38
CA LEU A 190 -13.05 -13.35 -8.22
C LEU A 190 -11.95 -12.89 -7.28
N LEU A 191 -11.76 -11.58 -7.16
CA LEU A 191 -10.85 -10.94 -6.20
C LEU A 191 -11.52 -10.78 -4.85
N VAL A 192 -10.76 -10.95 -3.77
CA VAL A 192 -11.16 -10.73 -2.38
C VAL A 192 -10.06 -9.91 -1.72
N GLU A 193 -10.36 -8.68 -1.40
CA GLU A 193 -9.38 -7.72 -0.91
C GLU A 193 -9.67 -7.34 0.54
N PRO A 194 -8.78 -7.66 1.51
CA PRO A 194 -8.99 -7.25 2.89
C PRO A 194 -9.11 -5.73 2.99
N MET A 195 -10.05 -5.24 3.80
CA MET A 195 -10.28 -3.80 3.98
C MET A 195 -9.23 -3.11 4.85
N ALA A 196 -8.46 -3.88 5.63
CA ALA A 196 -7.35 -3.43 6.46
C ALA A 196 -6.26 -4.52 6.49
N PRO A 197 -5.03 -4.21 6.91
CA PRO A 197 -3.96 -5.21 6.98
C PRO A 197 -4.37 -6.42 7.82
N LEU A 198 -4.17 -7.62 7.28
CA LEU A 198 -4.35 -8.87 8.00
C LEU A 198 -3.35 -8.96 9.16
N ARG A 199 -3.61 -9.83 10.13
CA ARG A 199 -2.64 -10.11 11.20
C ARG A 199 -1.45 -10.89 10.62
N PRO A 200 -0.20 -10.49 10.92
CA PRO A 200 0.99 -11.22 10.49
C PRO A 200 1.13 -12.55 11.23
N MET A 201 1.73 -13.54 10.58
CA MET A 201 1.98 -14.89 11.12
C MET A 201 0.72 -15.64 11.58
N HIS A 202 -0.46 -15.21 11.10
CA HIS A 202 -1.73 -15.89 11.31
C HIS A 202 -2.09 -16.73 10.10
N ARG A 203 -2.85 -17.78 10.35
CA ARG A 203 -3.54 -18.52 9.28
C ARG A 203 -4.87 -17.80 8.99
N HIS A 204 -5.11 -17.59 7.73
CA HIS A 204 -6.36 -17.04 7.21
C HIS A 204 -6.97 -18.01 6.23
N GLY A 205 -8.26 -17.87 6.00
CA GLY A 205 -8.92 -18.62 4.93
C GLY A 205 -10.03 -17.80 4.29
N PHE A 206 -10.22 -17.98 3.00
CA PHE A 206 -11.42 -17.47 2.34
C PHE A 206 -12.23 -18.63 1.77
N ALA A 207 -13.55 -18.50 1.84
CA ALA A 207 -14.47 -19.52 1.39
C ALA A 207 -15.58 -18.94 0.52
N LEU A 208 -15.90 -19.67 -0.56
CA LEU A 208 -17.07 -19.45 -1.39
C LEU A 208 -18.05 -20.58 -1.07
N THR A 209 -19.23 -20.23 -0.56
CA THR A 209 -20.27 -21.22 -0.25
C THR A 209 -21.13 -21.52 -1.49
N THR A 210 -21.92 -22.58 -1.42
CA THR A 210 -22.89 -22.91 -2.49
C THR A 210 -24.07 -21.92 -2.56
N ALA A 211 -24.14 -20.95 -1.67
CA ALA A 211 -25.11 -19.84 -1.73
C ALA A 211 -24.69 -18.78 -2.77
N ALA A 212 -23.42 -18.71 -3.17
CA ALA A 212 -22.99 -17.94 -4.31
C ALA A 212 -23.48 -18.63 -5.60
N LEU A 213 -24.31 -17.94 -6.36
CA LEU A 213 -24.91 -18.48 -7.57
C LEU A 213 -24.28 -17.86 -8.82
N ASP A 214 -24.21 -18.61 -9.89
CA ASP A 214 -23.92 -18.08 -11.21
C ASP A 214 -25.12 -17.30 -11.80
N GLU A 215 -24.94 -16.58 -12.89
CA GLU A 215 -26.01 -15.83 -13.55
C GLU A 215 -27.18 -16.71 -14.02
N GLY A 216 -26.99 -18.02 -14.10
CA GLY A 216 -28.04 -19.01 -14.41
C GLY A 216 -28.81 -19.49 -13.18
N GLY A 217 -28.42 -19.06 -11.99
CA GLY A 217 -28.99 -19.47 -10.68
C GLY A 217 -28.50 -20.83 -10.19
N GLY A 218 -27.44 -21.38 -10.79
CA GLY A 218 -26.73 -22.58 -10.33
C GLY A 218 -25.61 -22.23 -9.34
N CYS A 219 -25.31 -23.15 -8.41
CA CYS A 219 -24.15 -23.02 -7.54
C CYS A 219 -22.84 -23.26 -8.31
N VAL A 220 -21.72 -22.76 -7.82
CA VAL A 220 -20.39 -23.08 -8.35
C VAL A 220 -19.99 -24.49 -7.91
N ALA A 221 -19.73 -25.38 -8.86
CA ALA A 221 -19.29 -26.74 -8.54
C ALA A 221 -17.78 -26.74 -8.18
N PRO A 222 -17.38 -27.34 -7.05
CA PRO A 222 -15.97 -27.46 -6.69
C PRO A 222 -15.22 -28.38 -7.68
N SER A 223 -13.94 -28.10 -7.92
CA SER A 223 -13.07 -28.98 -8.72
C SER A 223 -12.78 -30.30 -8.01
N ALA A 224 -12.29 -31.28 -8.75
CA ALA A 224 -11.90 -32.55 -8.15
C ALA A 224 -10.79 -32.40 -7.09
N ALA A 225 -9.85 -31.46 -7.30
CA ALA A 225 -8.79 -31.16 -6.32
C ALA A 225 -9.39 -30.54 -5.05
N MET A 226 -10.31 -29.57 -5.17
CA MET A 226 -11.00 -28.96 -4.04
C MET A 226 -11.84 -29.99 -3.27
N ILE A 227 -12.59 -30.87 -3.96
CA ILE A 227 -13.34 -31.95 -3.32
C ILE A 227 -12.43 -32.84 -2.49
N SER A 228 -11.23 -33.19 -3.03
CA SER A 228 -10.30 -34.07 -2.31
C SER A 228 -9.72 -33.38 -1.05
N LEU A 229 -9.59 -32.06 -1.04
CA LEU A 229 -9.24 -31.31 0.16
C LEU A 229 -10.38 -31.30 1.19
N LEU A 230 -11.61 -31.01 0.74
CA LEU A 230 -12.78 -30.89 1.59
C LEU A 230 -13.19 -32.23 2.24
N ASP A 231 -13.07 -33.34 1.53
CA ASP A 231 -13.40 -34.68 2.06
C ASP A 231 -12.20 -35.41 2.68
N GLY A 232 -11.00 -34.80 2.66
CA GLY A 232 -9.77 -35.36 3.23
C GLY A 232 -9.19 -36.52 2.43
N SER A 233 -9.62 -36.75 1.18
CA SER A 233 -9.15 -37.85 0.33
C SER A 233 -7.95 -37.49 -0.56
N ALA A 234 -7.34 -36.32 -0.37
CA ALA A 234 -6.24 -35.83 -1.19
C ALA A 234 -5.07 -36.79 -1.26
N ALA A 235 -4.78 -37.30 -2.47
CA ALA A 235 -3.70 -38.22 -2.73
C ALA A 235 -2.44 -37.54 -3.30
N ASP A 236 -2.58 -36.37 -3.92
CA ASP A 236 -1.44 -35.55 -4.33
C ASP A 236 -0.66 -35.07 -3.09
N PRO A 237 0.69 -35.21 -3.07
CA PRO A 237 1.47 -34.86 -1.88
C PRO A 237 1.34 -33.40 -1.42
N ALA A 238 1.20 -32.45 -2.36
CA ALA A 238 1.03 -31.02 -2.01
C ALA A 238 -0.34 -30.79 -1.36
N LEU A 239 -1.40 -31.32 -1.96
CA LEU A 239 -2.75 -31.25 -1.39
C LEU A 239 -2.84 -32.00 -0.06
N ALA A 240 -2.27 -33.21 0.06
CA ALA A 240 -2.29 -33.98 1.29
C ALA A 240 -1.57 -33.26 2.46
N ARG A 241 -0.57 -32.42 2.17
CA ARG A 241 0.13 -31.61 3.18
C ARG A 241 -0.79 -30.54 3.78
N VAL A 242 -1.62 -29.88 2.97
CA VAL A 242 -2.50 -28.78 3.41
C VAL A 242 -3.89 -29.24 3.81
N ALA A 243 -4.32 -30.44 3.43
CA ALA A 243 -5.66 -30.96 3.76
C ALA A 243 -6.03 -30.87 5.26
N PRO A 244 -5.13 -31.10 6.25
CA PRO A 244 -5.46 -30.89 7.65
C PRO A 244 -5.83 -29.43 7.96
N ARG A 245 -5.14 -28.44 7.37
CA ARG A 245 -5.42 -27.01 7.54
C ARG A 245 -6.78 -26.63 6.94
N THR A 246 -7.10 -27.20 5.77
CA THR A 246 -8.43 -27.04 5.15
C THR A 246 -9.52 -27.63 6.06
N GLY A 247 -9.29 -28.78 6.68
CA GLY A 247 -10.22 -29.38 7.65
C GLY A 247 -10.46 -28.47 8.87
N GLU A 248 -9.39 -27.90 9.45
CA GLU A 248 -9.49 -26.94 10.55
C GLU A 248 -10.27 -25.67 10.14
N PHE A 249 -10.08 -25.22 8.90
CA PHE A 249 -10.84 -24.09 8.37
C PHE A 249 -12.35 -24.41 8.22
N VAL A 250 -12.68 -25.59 7.71
CA VAL A 250 -14.08 -26.04 7.65
C VAL A 250 -14.70 -26.11 9.03
N ASP A 251 -13.98 -26.64 10.03
CA ASP A 251 -14.45 -26.67 11.42
C ASP A 251 -14.68 -25.25 11.97
N ALA A 252 -13.81 -24.28 11.65
CA ALA A 252 -13.96 -22.89 12.01
C ALA A 252 -15.21 -22.25 11.34
N LEU A 253 -15.46 -22.54 10.06
CA LEU A 253 -16.67 -22.06 9.35
C LEU A 253 -17.95 -22.61 9.97
N VAL A 254 -17.95 -23.87 10.43
CA VAL A 254 -19.05 -24.48 11.15
C VAL A 254 -19.22 -23.84 12.55
N GLU A 255 -18.12 -23.59 13.27
CA GLU A 255 -18.14 -22.91 14.57
C GLU A 255 -18.73 -21.50 14.46
N LEU A 256 -18.33 -20.75 13.41
CA LEU A 256 -18.89 -19.43 13.11
C LEU A 256 -20.34 -19.47 12.62
N GLY A 257 -20.84 -20.64 12.22
CA GLY A 257 -22.20 -20.82 11.68
C GLY A 257 -22.35 -20.35 10.23
N VAL A 258 -21.25 -20.27 9.48
CA VAL A 258 -21.22 -19.91 8.04
C VAL A 258 -21.77 -21.06 7.19
N VAL A 259 -21.41 -22.30 7.53
CA VAL A 259 -21.84 -23.53 6.85
C VAL A 259 -22.25 -24.61 7.86
N ASP A 260 -23.02 -25.59 7.42
CA ASP A 260 -23.33 -26.78 8.22
C ASP A 260 -22.27 -27.91 8.00
N GLY A 261 -21.49 -27.83 6.92
CA GLY A 261 -20.43 -28.79 6.59
C GLY A 261 -19.86 -28.63 5.19
N VAL A 262 -19.00 -29.56 4.78
CA VAL A 262 -18.23 -29.51 3.53
C VAL A 262 -19.08 -29.40 2.26
N PHE A 263 -20.31 -29.90 2.29
CA PHE A 263 -21.18 -29.89 1.11
C PHE A 263 -21.78 -28.50 0.81
N ASP A 264 -21.67 -27.56 1.74
CA ASP A 264 -22.10 -26.19 1.55
C ASP A 264 -20.97 -25.31 0.94
N LEU A 265 -19.80 -25.90 0.61
CA LEU A 265 -18.64 -25.21 0.11
C LEU A 265 -18.38 -25.47 -1.38
N SER A 266 -18.18 -24.40 -2.13
CA SER A 266 -17.65 -24.42 -3.50
C SER A 266 -16.12 -24.27 -3.51
N ALA A 267 -15.57 -23.44 -2.60
CA ALA A 267 -14.13 -23.27 -2.39
C ALA A 267 -13.84 -23.03 -0.91
N ALA A 268 -12.70 -23.54 -0.44
CA ALA A 268 -12.12 -23.24 0.86
C ALA A 268 -10.60 -23.24 0.72
N VAL A 269 -9.98 -22.09 0.83
CA VAL A 269 -8.53 -21.90 0.64
C VAL A 269 -7.95 -21.34 1.93
N VAL A 270 -6.86 -21.92 2.40
CA VAL A 270 -6.15 -21.51 3.62
C VAL A 270 -4.76 -21.02 3.27
N PHE A 271 -4.34 -19.95 3.89
CA PHE A 271 -3.01 -19.41 3.71
C PHE A 271 -2.45 -18.83 5.01
N THR A 272 -1.13 -18.80 5.11
CA THR A 272 -0.37 -18.27 6.25
C THR A 272 0.24 -16.93 5.85
N THR A 273 0.00 -15.88 6.62
CA THR A 273 0.60 -14.55 6.39
C THR A 273 2.03 -14.49 6.91
N GLN A 274 2.87 -13.69 6.24
CA GLN A 274 4.28 -13.49 6.60
C GLN A 274 4.46 -12.68 7.89
N HIS A 275 5.66 -12.75 8.51
CA HIS A 275 6.08 -11.69 9.43
C HIS A 275 6.30 -10.39 8.65
N THR A 276 6.13 -9.24 9.29
CA THR A 276 6.12 -7.96 8.56
C THR A 276 7.14 -6.95 9.09
N VAL A 277 7.02 -6.53 10.33
CA VAL A 277 7.74 -5.38 10.88
C VAL A 277 9.07 -5.73 11.55
N ASP A 278 9.34 -7.02 11.79
CA ASP A 278 10.45 -7.48 12.65
C ASP A 278 11.83 -7.16 12.07
N ASP A 279 11.98 -7.24 10.75
CA ASP A 279 13.23 -6.88 10.07
C ASP A 279 13.54 -5.39 10.27
N SER A 280 12.54 -4.52 10.00
CA SER A 280 12.70 -3.07 10.19
C SER A 280 12.87 -2.70 11.66
N ALA A 281 12.19 -3.41 12.58
CA ALA A 281 12.40 -3.23 14.02
C ALA A 281 13.85 -3.56 14.44
N THR A 282 14.42 -4.62 13.86
CA THR A 282 15.81 -5.01 14.11
C THR A 282 16.79 -3.92 13.66
N ILE A 283 16.62 -3.41 12.42
CA ILE A 283 17.46 -2.34 11.88
C ILE A 283 17.25 -1.03 12.65
N ALA A 284 16.00 -0.66 12.96
CA ALA A 284 15.71 0.55 13.73
C ALA A 284 16.34 0.51 15.14
N ALA A 285 16.35 -0.67 15.80
CA ALA A 285 17.03 -0.84 17.08
C ALA A 285 18.56 -0.72 16.93
N GLU A 286 19.15 -1.30 15.86
CA GLU A 286 20.57 -1.14 15.57
C GLU A 286 20.95 0.33 15.36
N ILE A 287 20.15 1.09 14.58
CA ILE A 287 20.37 2.53 14.36
C ILE A 287 20.35 3.31 15.69
N ARG A 288 19.40 2.99 16.59
CA ARG A 288 19.31 3.65 17.91
C ARG A 288 20.50 3.32 18.83
N ASP A 289 21.06 2.12 18.71
CA ASP A 289 22.20 1.67 19.54
C ASP A 289 23.56 2.07 18.93
N ALA A 290 23.62 2.46 17.66
CA ALA A 290 24.84 2.87 16.98
C ALA A 290 25.32 4.26 17.42
N ASP A 291 26.61 4.57 17.13
CA ASP A 291 27.11 5.94 17.23
C ASP A 291 26.34 6.83 16.24
N PRO A 292 25.71 7.93 16.69
CA PRO A 292 24.87 8.75 15.82
C PRO A 292 25.70 9.44 14.74
N PRO A 293 25.14 9.63 13.52
CA PRO A 293 25.79 10.39 12.46
C PRO A 293 26.04 11.83 12.88
N VAL A 294 27.18 12.38 12.43
CA VAL A 294 27.58 13.75 12.75
C VAL A 294 27.27 14.67 11.58
N PHE A 295 26.52 15.73 11.84
CA PHE A 295 26.24 16.76 10.82
C PHE A 295 27.51 17.49 10.44
N THR A 296 27.83 17.49 9.14
CA THR A 296 28.97 18.20 8.55
C THR A 296 28.46 19.32 7.65
N PRO A 297 28.61 20.60 8.06
CA PRO A 297 28.16 21.73 7.26
C PRO A 297 28.83 21.80 5.88
N VAL A 298 28.06 22.18 4.84
CA VAL A 298 28.54 22.41 3.49
C VAL A 298 28.30 23.87 3.10
N GLY A 299 29.34 24.70 3.19
CA GLY A 299 29.24 26.14 2.94
C GLY A 299 28.69 26.94 4.13
N GLU A 300 28.29 28.17 3.87
CA GLU A 300 27.62 29.06 4.84
C GLU A 300 26.11 28.98 4.64
N CYS A 301 25.36 29.19 5.70
CA CYS A 301 23.91 29.32 5.59
C CYS A 301 23.50 30.50 4.71
N THR A 302 22.47 30.34 3.93
CA THR A 302 22.02 31.34 2.95
C THR A 302 20.56 31.77 3.22
N THR A 303 20.24 33.00 2.85
CA THR A 303 18.86 33.50 2.77
C THR A 303 18.44 33.59 1.32
N PRO A 304 17.26 33.10 0.91
CA PRO A 304 16.83 33.18 -0.49
C PRO A 304 16.62 34.63 -0.95
N ASP A 305 16.13 35.49 -0.05
CA ASP A 305 15.98 36.93 -0.27
C ASP A 305 16.06 37.70 1.06
N PRO A 306 16.21 39.04 1.02
CA PRO A 306 16.35 39.87 2.23
C PRO A 306 15.11 39.91 3.16
N GLU A 307 13.96 39.49 2.67
CA GLU A 307 12.69 39.46 3.42
C GLU A 307 12.37 38.09 3.97
N SER A 308 13.21 37.06 3.69
CA SER A 308 13.04 35.68 4.17
C SER A 308 12.97 35.66 5.70
N VAL A 309 12.05 34.86 6.22
CA VAL A 309 11.88 34.63 7.66
C VAL A 309 12.77 33.51 8.19
N TRP A 310 13.51 32.82 7.31
CA TRP A 310 14.42 31.73 7.64
C TRP A 310 15.73 31.81 6.84
N ILE A 311 16.74 31.11 7.36
CA ILE A 311 18.00 30.83 6.68
C ILE A 311 18.08 29.35 6.35
N LYS A 312 18.73 29.00 5.24
CA LYS A 312 18.92 27.62 4.73
C LYS A 312 20.35 27.20 4.92
N CYS A 313 20.57 26.18 5.75
CA CYS A 313 21.86 25.58 6.05
C CYS A 313 21.91 24.18 5.42
N THR A 314 22.95 23.90 4.66
CA THR A 314 23.14 22.59 4.01
C THR A 314 24.32 21.85 4.64
N GLY A 315 24.20 20.53 4.71
CA GLY A 315 25.24 19.67 5.24
C GLY A 315 25.09 18.23 4.75
N THR A 316 25.89 17.35 5.31
CA THR A 316 25.80 15.90 5.11
C THR A 316 25.83 15.16 6.44
N LEU A 317 25.24 13.96 6.44
CA LEU A 317 25.35 12.96 7.49
C LEU A 317 25.99 11.69 6.91
N ASP A 318 27.01 11.13 7.57
CA ASP A 318 27.59 9.82 7.21
C ASP A 318 26.66 8.73 7.76
N VAL A 319 25.80 8.19 6.89
CA VAL A 319 24.74 7.24 7.26
C VAL A 319 25.05 5.83 6.76
N LEU A 320 24.46 4.83 7.41
CA LEU A 320 24.56 3.44 7.01
C LEU A 320 23.61 3.15 5.83
N ASP A 321 24.13 2.38 4.88
CA ASP A 321 23.39 1.81 3.74
C ASP A 321 23.11 0.33 4.03
N TYR A 322 21.84 -0.03 4.09
CA TYR A 322 21.38 -1.41 4.33
C TYR A 322 21.08 -2.18 3.04
N THR A 323 21.01 -1.49 1.89
CA THR A 323 20.62 -2.12 0.61
C THR A 323 21.81 -2.60 -0.23
N GLY A 324 22.96 -1.98 -0.10
CA GLY A 324 24.15 -2.40 -0.85
C GLY A 324 24.04 -2.19 -2.37
N ALA A 325 24.93 -2.88 -3.12
CA ALA A 325 25.12 -2.65 -4.55
C ALA A 325 24.00 -3.22 -5.44
N ASP A 326 23.22 -4.15 -4.97
CA ASP A 326 22.07 -4.75 -5.66
C ASP A 326 20.74 -4.05 -5.29
N GLU A 327 20.84 -3.03 -4.42
CA GLU A 327 19.70 -2.23 -3.96
C GLU A 327 18.62 -3.06 -3.22
N HIS A 328 19.02 -4.22 -2.68
CA HIS A 328 18.20 -5.06 -1.82
C HIS A 328 18.78 -5.12 -0.42
N LEU A 329 17.93 -5.19 0.59
CA LEU A 329 18.35 -5.43 1.96
C LEU A 329 19.07 -6.78 2.07
N ALA A 330 20.19 -6.78 2.77
CA ALA A 330 20.91 -8.01 3.05
C ALA A 330 20.07 -8.99 3.86
N ALA A 331 20.18 -10.29 3.55
CA ALA A 331 19.42 -11.33 4.24
C ALA A 331 19.70 -11.41 5.75
N ASP A 332 20.87 -10.95 6.20
CA ASP A 332 21.26 -10.88 7.61
C ASP A 332 20.97 -9.51 8.25
N LEU A 333 20.32 -8.62 7.51
CA LEU A 333 19.91 -7.26 7.88
C LEU A 333 21.08 -6.33 8.25
N SER A 334 22.33 -6.72 7.97
CA SER A 334 23.52 -5.91 8.27
C SER A 334 23.68 -4.76 7.29
N ALA A 335 24.22 -3.64 7.75
CA ALA A 335 24.61 -2.54 6.87
C ALA A 335 25.67 -3.02 5.85
N GLN A 336 25.45 -2.68 4.58
CA GLN A 336 26.30 -3.07 3.44
C GLN A 336 27.35 -2.03 3.11
N GLY A 337 27.22 -0.82 3.68
CA GLY A 337 28.11 0.31 3.43
C GLY A 337 27.66 1.55 4.17
N GLY A 338 27.97 2.69 3.61
CA GLY A 338 27.51 3.99 4.07
C GLY A 338 27.71 5.03 2.99
N TYR A 339 27.04 6.16 3.15
CA TYR A 339 27.16 7.31 2.24
C TYR A 339 26.92 8.62 2.96
N ASP A 340 27.45 9.70 2.37
CA ASP A 340 27.17 11.06 2.80
C ASP A 340 25.78 11.48 2.34
N LEU A 341 24.75 11.37 3.23
CA LEU A 341 23.39 11.79 2.95
C LEU A 341 23.28 13.31 2.99
N PRO A 342 22.88 14.00 1.90
CA PRO A 342 22.66 15.43 1.91
C PRO A 342 21.46 15.82 2.76
N VAL A 343 21.68 16.76 3.67
CA VAL A 343 20.67 17.27 4.62
C VAL A 343 20.54 18.78 4.47
N THR A 344 19.32 19.28 4.58
CA THR A 344 19.05 20.72 4.63
C THR A 344 18.28 21.05 5.92
N VAL A 345 18.72 22.12 6.59
CA VAL A 345 18.09 22.66 7.79
C VAL A 345 17.65 24.10 7.52
N TRP A 346 16.40 24.43 7.88
CA TRP A 346 15.87 25.79 7.82
C TRP A 346 15.70 26.30 9.23
N LEU A 347 16.39 27.38 9.57
CA LEU A 347 16.33 28.04 10.89
C LEU A 347 15.65 29.39 10.77
N PRO A 348 14.75 29.76 11.70
CA PRO A 348 14.19 31.11 11.77
C PRO A 348 15.31 32.18 11.85
N VAL A 349 15.19 33.27 11.12
CA VAL A 349 16.18 34.36 11.13
C VAL A 349 16.36 34.90 12.53
N GLY A 350 17.61 34.83 13.04
CA GLY A 350 18.00 35.36 14.35
C GLY A 350 17.51 34.54 15.53
N ALA A 351 17.06 33.31 15.30
CA ALA A 351 16.79 32.37 16.40
C ALA A 351 18.11 32.01 17.12
N THR A 352 17.99 31.59 18.36
CA THR A 352 19.12 31.17 19.20
C THR A 352 18.70 30.01 20.08
N GLY A 353 19.59 29.01 20.25
CA GLY A 353 19.35 27.83 21.05
C GLY A 353 18.41 26.83 20.35
N ALA A 354 18.21 25.67 20.96
CA ALA A 354 17.47 24.56 20.40
C ALA A 354 15.98 24.87 20.14
N LEU A 355 15.51 24.65 18.92
CA LEU A 355 14.17 24.97 18.43
C LEU A 355 13.33 23.70 18.25
N PRO A 356 12.00 23.77 18.44
CA PRO A 356 11.11 22.70 17.93
C PRO A 356 11.42 22.42 16.46
N VAL A 357 11.45 21.14 16.06
CA VAL A 357 11.89 20.77 14.72
C VAL A 357 10.86 19.92 14.00
N PHE A 358 10.66 20.26 12.73
CA PHE A 358 9.87 19.46 11.78
C PHE A 358 10.78 18.67 10.88
N LEU A 359 10.68 17.33 10.94
CA LEU A 359 11.23 16.45 9.91
C LEU A 359 10.23 16.39 8.76
N TYR A 360 10.66 16.81 7.57
CA TYR A 360 9.80 16.86 6.38
C TYR A 360 10.06 15.68 5.44
N GLY A 361 8.97 15.05 4.96
CA GLY A 361 8.96 14.04 3.91
C GLY A 361 8.32 14.58 2.63
N HIS A 362 9.09 14.68 1.55
CA HIS A 362 8.64 15.18 0.24
C HIS A 362 7.79 14.18 -0.53
N GLY A 363 7.08 14.67 -1.57
CA GLY A 363 6.29 13.87 -2.51
C GLY A 363 7.12 13.14 -3.57
N LEU A 364 6.49 12.22 -4.29
CA LEU A 364 7.09 11.53 -5.43
C LEU A 364 7.48 12.56 -6.52
N ALA A 365 8.64 12.37 -7.14
CA ALA A 365 9.26 13.31 -8.06
C ALA A 365 9.64 14.68 -7.47
N GLY A 366 9.42 14.87 -6.16
CA GLY A 366 9.88 16.03 -5.42
C GLY A 366 11.29 15.84 -4.84
N ASP A 367 11.70 16.80 -4.04
CA ASP A 367 12.95 16.74 -3.29
C ASP A 367 12.81 17.48 -1.95
N ARG A 368 13.86 17.44 -1.12
CA ARG A 368 13.87 18.09 0.18
C ARG A 368 13.64 19.59 0.14
N ASP A 369 13.91 20.28 -1.00
CA ASP A 369 13.71 21.72 -1.14
C ASP A 369 12.23 22.12 -1.18
N GLU A 370 11.29 21.16 -1.35
CA GLU A 370 9.85 21.41 -1.11
C GLU A 370 9.56 21.91 0.31
N ALA A 371 10.44 21.62 1.27
CA ALA A 371 10.37 22.09 2.65
C ALA A 371 10.51 23.63 2.79
N ASP A 372 10.96 24.35 1.75
CA ASP A 372 10.96 25.82 1.73
C ASP A 372 9.54 26.36 2.10
N ALA A 373 8.48 25.74 1.55
CA ALA A 373 7.10 26.11 1.83
C ALA A 373 6.68 25.82 3.29
N LEU A 374 7.17 24.76 3.89
CA LEU A 374 6.94 24.46 5.31
C LEU A 374 7.72 25.43 6.19
N ALA A 375 8.96 25.77 5.82
CA ALA A 375 9.79 26.73 6.56
C ALA A 375 9.18 28.14 6.59
N ASP A 376 8.57 28.62 5.48
CA ASP A 376 7.81 29.87 5.44
C ASP A 376 6.68 29.89 6.48
N PHE A 377 6.13 28.72 6.75
CA PHE A 377 4.98 28.53 7.61
C PHE A 377 5.38 28.36 9.10
N VAL A 378 6.43 27.57 9.41
CA VAL A 378 6.78 27.25 10.80
C VAL A 378 7.84 28.19 11.40
N ALA A 379 8.67 28.84 10.60
CA ALA A 379 9.65 29.80 11.12
C ALA A 379 9.01 30.97 11.90
N PRO A 380 7.85 31.55 11.46
CA PRO A 380 7.17 32.58 12.24
C PRO A 380 6.69 32.14 13.63
N ILE A 381 6.48 30.86 13.86
CA ILE A 381 6.12 30.31 15.18
C ILE A 381 7.35 29.81 15.97
N GLY A 382 8.56 30.06 15.45
CA GLY A 382 9.81 29.75 16.13
C GLY A 382 10.23 28.28 16.02
N ALA A 383 9.85 27.58 14.97
CA ALA A 383 10.26 26.19 14.73
C ALA A 383 11.21 26.08 13.53
N ALA A 384 12.11 25.13 13.57
CA ALA A 384 13.02 24.76 12.49
C ALA A 384 12.43 23.65 11.62
N VAL A 385 12.99 23.47 10.42
CA VAL A 385 12.71 22.32 9.55
C VAL A 385 14.01 21.62 9.21
N ILE A 386 13.97 20.30 9.10
CA ILE A 386 15.05 19.46 8.57
C ILE A 386 14.47 18.50 7.54
N ALA A 387 15.19 18.30 6.44
CA ALA A 387 14.75 17.40 5.38
C ALA A 387 15.91 16.71 4.68
N VAL A 388 15.64 15.49 4.20
CA VAL A 388 16.50 14.68 3.33
C VAL A 388 15.70 14.21 2.13
N ASP A 389 16.39 13.90 1.04
CA ASP A 389 15.76 13.26 -0.12
C ASP A 389 15.53 11.77 0.17
N ALA A 390 14.44 11.22 -0.33
CA ALA A 390 14.20 9.78 -0.34
C ALA A 390 15.15 9.10 -1.35
N PRO A 391 15.42 7.79 -1.23
CA PRO A 391 16.18 7.04 -2.24
C PRO A 391 15.69 7.35 -3.65
N LYS A 392 16.60 7.45 -4.61
CA LYS A 392 16.35 7.79 -6.02
C LYS A 392 15.83 9.22 -6.29
N HIS A 393 15.69 10.08 -5.28
CA HIS A 393 15.20 11.45 -5.47
C HIS A 393 16.28 12.51 -5.19
N GLY A 394 16.10 13.68 -5.79
CA GLY A 394 16.86 14.90 -5.52
C GLY A 394 18.38 14.71 -5.62
N LEU A 395 19.08 14.91 -4.51
CA LEU A 395 20.51 14.72 -4.37
C LEU A 395 20.87 13.49 -3.51
N HIS A 396 19.93 12.57 -3.28
CA HIS A 396 20.25 11.30 -2.64
C HIS A 396 21.42 10.62 -3.40
N PRO A 397 22.40 10.00 -2.73
CA PRO A 397 23.59 9.45 -3.38
C PRO A 397 23.32 8.41 -4.47
N ASP A 398 22.18 7.73 -4.43
CA ASP A 398 21.76 6.75 -5.43
C ASP A 398 20.74 7.30 -6.45
N ALA A 399 20.46 8.62 -6.41
CA ALA A 399 19.57 9.27 -7.39
C ALA A 399 20.15 9.15 -8.81
N GLY A 400 19.29 8.89 -9.78
CA GLY A 400 19.65 8.66 -11.19
C GLY A 400 18.95 9.62 -12.14
N ALA A 401 18.86 9.23 -13.40
CA ALA A 401 18.25 10.05 -14.45
C ALA A 401 16.73 9.78 -14.62
N ILE A 402 16.18 8.75 -13.95
CA ILE A 402 14.79 8.28 -14.12
C ILE A 402 14.25 7.93 -12.72
N ASP A 403 14.32 8.90 -11.83
CA ASP A 403 14.14 8.72 -10.39
C ASP A 403 12.83 8.01 -10.00
N VAL A 404 11.67 8.41 -10.55
CA VAL A 404 10.36 7.83 -10.20
C VAL A 404 10.26 6.34 -10.59
N LEU A 405 10.64 6.00 -11.82
CA LEU A 405 10.57 4.60 -12.27
C LEU A 405 11.55 3.73 -11.49
N ASP A 406 12.77 4.25 -11.26
CA ASP A 406 13.82 3.55 -10.54
C ASP A 406 13.44 3.32 -9.07
N PHE A 407 12.78 4.29 -8.43
CA PHE A 407 12.24 4.14 -7.07
C PHE A 407 11.24 2.98 -6.98
N PHE A 408 10.38 2.81 -7.99
CA PHE A 408 9.42 1.71 -8.06
C PHE A 408 10.01 0.41 -8.61
N GLY A 409 11.34 0.31 -8.75
CA GLY A 409 11.98 -0.88 -9.30
C GLY A 409 11.62 -1.15 -10.77
N LEU A 410 11.08 -0.15 -11.47
CA LEU A 410 10.66 -0.26 -12.87
C LEU A 410 11.82 0.03 -13.82
N SER A 411 11.96 -0.74 -14.87
CA SER A 411 13.02 -0.57 -15.86
C SER A 411 12.49 -0.64 -17.29
N PHE A 412 13.28 -0.08 -18.25
CA PHE A 412 13.01 -0.22 -19.67
C PHE A 412 13.52 -1.54 -20.26
N ASP A 413 14.12 -2.40 -19.46
CA ASP A 413 14.47 -3.75 -19.86
C ASP A 413 13.22 -4.62 -19.84
N LEU A 414 12.62 -4.84 -21.00
CA LEU A 414 11.41 -5.64 -21.14
C LEU A 414 11.62 -7.13 -20.81
N SER A 415 12.85 -7.59 -20.61
CA SER A 415 13.12 -8.93 -20.10
C SER A 415 13.07 -9.02 -18.56
N ASN A 416 13.22 -7.88 -17.88
CA ASN A 416 13.04 -7.72 -16.43
C ASN A 416 12.52 -6.31 -16.13
N PRO A 417 11.23 -6.05 -16.39
CA PRO A 417 10.68 -4.70 -16.29
C PRO A 417 10.41 -4.24 -14.86
N LEU A 418 10.46 -5.16 -13.89
CA LEU A 418 10.14 -4.90 -12.48
C LEU A 418 11.07 -5.66 -11.55
N ASP A 419 11.68 -4.95 -10.63
CA ASP A 419 12.38 -5.47 -9.46
C ASP A 419 11.56 -5.16 -8.20
N ALA A 420 10.80 -6.15 -7.73
CA ALA A 420 9.91 -5.99 -6.58
C ALA A 420 10.67 -5.80 -5.26
N LEU A 421 11.86 -6.40 -5.12
CA LEU A 421 12.70 -6.25 -3.91
C LEU A 421 13.27 -4.84 -3.83
N LYS A 422 13.72 -4.29 -4.95
CA LYS A 422 14.19 -2.90 -5.01
C LYS A 422 13.06 -1.93 -4.64
N LEU A 423 11.85 -2.10 -5.19
CA LEU A 423 10.69 -1.31 -4.80
C LEU A 423 10.47 -1.37 -3.29
N ARG A 424 10.38 -2.57 -2.72
CA ARG A 424 10.20 -2.79 -1.28
C ARG A 424 11.28 -2.08 -0.46
N ASP A 425 12.53 -2.23 -0.85
CA ASP A 425 13.67 -1.84 -0.03
C ASP A 425 14.03 -0.36 -0.17
N ASN A 426 13.63 0.31 -1.28
CA ASN A 426 13.69 1.77 -1.39
C ASN A 426 12.80 2.48 -0.36
N PHE A 427 11.59 1.98 -0.09
CA PHE A 427 10.73 2.51 0.98
C PHE A 427 11.43 2.36 2.34
N ARG A 428 11.97 1.18 2.62
CA ARG A 428 12.60 0.85 3.91
C ARG A 428 13.89 1.64 4.13
N GLN A 429 14.81 1.71 3.14
CA GLN A 429 16.04 2.50 3.26
C GLN A 429 15.73 3.98 3.51
N GLY A 430 14.72 4.53 2.82
CA GLY A 430 14.32 5.91 3.07
C GLY A 430 13.78 6.16 4.48
N THR A 431 13.21 5.16 5.14
CA THR A 431 12.87 5.21 6.58
C THR A 431 14.13 5.16 7.43
N TYR A 432 15.07 4.26 7.13
CA TYR A 432 16.33 4.13 7.89
C TYR A 432 17.19 5.38 7.81
N ASP A 433 17.22 6.06 6.67
CA ASP A 433 17.86 7.36 6.53
C ASP A 433 17.28 8.39 7.49
N ARG A 434 15.96 8.47 7.57
CA ARG A 434 15.25 9.40 8.47
C ARG A 434 15.44 9.04 9.95
N LEU A 435 15.51 7.77 10.30
CA LEU A 435 15.83 7.34 11.67
C LEU A 435 17.26 7.76 12.05
N GLN A 436 18.21 7.70 11.12
CA GLN A 436 19.58 8.18 11.33
C GLN A 436 19.63 9.72 11.43
N VAL A 437 18.76 10.46 10.72
CA VAL A 437 18.57 11.91 10.93
C VAL A 437 18.07 12.19 12.34
N ILE A 438 17.09 11.43 12.84
CA ILE A 438 16.58 11.56 14.22
C ILE A 438 17.71 11.31 15.24
N ALA A 439 18.52 10.27 15.03
CA ALA A 439 19.67 10.00 15.89
C ALA A 439 20.69 11.16 15.88
N ALA A 440 20.93 11.80 14.74
CA ALA A 440 21.79 12.97 14.64
C ALA A 440 21.22 14.19 15.36
N ILE A 441 19.89 14.42 15.28
CA ILE A 441 19.22 15.48 16.05
C ILE A 441 19.37 15.23 17.56
N ALA A 442 19.18 13.99 18.01
CA ALA A 442 19.36 13.62 19.42
C ALA A 442 20.79 13.83 19.91
N ALA A 443 21.79 13.66 19.05
CA ALA A 443 23.20 13.93 19.36
C ALA A 443 23.54 15.43 19.38
N GLY A 444 22.72 16.28 18.78
CA GLY A 444 22.86 17.73 18.70
C GLY A 444 23.42 18.18 17.35
N ILE A 445 22.61 18.85 16.56
CA ILE A 445 22.99 19.49 15.30
C ILE A 445 23.26 20.97 15.54
N ASP A 446 24.47 21.44 15.18
CA ASP A 446 24.87 22.84 15.01
C ASP A 446 24.89 23.10 13.50
N ALA A 447 23.82 23.64 12.96
CA ALA A 447 23.64 23.78 11.51
C ALA A 447 24.22 25.10 11.01
N ASP A 448 24.24 26.17 11.83
CA ASP A 448 24.74 27.51 11.45
C ASP A 448 26.18 27.78 11.84
N GLY A 449 26.77 26.88 12.62
CA GLY A 449 28.20 26.90 12.97
C GLY A 449 28.55 27.83 14.14
N ASP A 450 27.60 28.18 14.97
CA ASP A 450 27.82 29.05 16.14
C ASP A 450 28.27 28.29 17.40
N ALA A 451 28.36 26.98 17.33
CA ALA A 451 28.73 26.02 18.36
C ALA A 451 27.64 25.80 19.46
N GLU A 452 26.40 26.19 19.18
CA GLU A 452 25.22 25.83 19.97
C GLU A 452 24.37 24.79 19.23
N VAL A 453 23.51 24.07 19.94
CA VAL A 453 22.58 23.11 19.33
C VAL A 453 21.35 23.87 18.83
N ASP A 454 20.99 23.66 17.57
CA ASP A 454 19.89 24.36 16.91
C ASP A 454 18.53 23.63 17.00
N LEU A 455 18.55 22.30 17.10
CA LEU A 455 17.35 21.46 17.01
C LEU A 455 17.06 20.75 18.34
N ASP A 456 15.80 20.78 18.78
CA ASP A 456 15.35 20.19 20.04
C ASP A 456 14.63 18.87 19.78
N ILE A 457 15.28 17.76 20.13
CA ILE A 457 14.73 16.41 19.99
C ILE A 457 13.47 16.18 20.86
N GLU A 458 13.34 16.89 21.99
CA GLU A 458 12.19 16.77 22.89
C GLU A 458 10.93 17.46 22.36
N ARG A 459 11.04 18.18 21.21
CA ARG A 459 9.93 18.87 20.52
C ARG A 459 9.99 18.60 19.04
N MET A 460 9.82 17.33 18.68
CA MET A 460 9.96 16.87 17.31
C MET A 460 8.63 16.53 16.68
N HIS A 461 8.46 16.96 15.43
CA HIS A 461 7.25 16.77 14.64
C HIS A 461 7.58 16.17 13.28
N TYR A 462 6.70 15.32 12.74
CA TYR A 462 6.79 14.83 11.37
C TYR A 462 5.68 15.42 10.51
N LEU A 463 6.03 15.86 9.30
CA LEU A 463 5.08 16.23 8.26
C LEU A 463 5.50 15.58 6.95
N GLY A 464 4.69 14.63 6.46
CA GLY A 464 4.92 13.93 5.21
C GLY A 464 3.81 14.16 4.21
N VAL A 465 4.16 14.45 2.96
CA VAL A 465 3.22 14.70 1.86
C VAL A 465 3.35 13.58 0.84
N SER A 466 2.22 12.97 0.41
CA SER A 466 2.21 11.95 -0.64
C SER A 466 3.17 10.80 -0.31
N LEU A 467 4.26 10.60 -1.08
CA LEU A 467 5.31 9.62 -0.78
C LEU A 467 5.81 9.75 0.67
N GLY A 468 6.08 10.98 1.14
CA GLY A 468 6.45 11.23 2.53
C GLY A 468 5.36 10.83 3.52
N GLY A 469 4.09 10.99 3.17
CA GLY A 469 2.94 10.52 3.97
C GLY A 469 2.86 8.99 4.02
N ILE A 470 3.14 8.30 2.91
CA ILE A 470 3.20 6.84 2.82
C ILE A 470 4.34 6.29 3.68
N MET A 471 5.58 6.77 3.45
CA MET A 471 6.75 6.37 4.23
C MET A 471 6.65 6.77 5.71
N GLY A 472 5.84 7.78 6.00
CA GLY A 472 5.58 8.24 7.36
C GLY A 472 4.99 7.18 8.27
N ALA A 473 4.25 6.20 7.75
CA ALA A 473 3.70 5.12 8.58
C ALA A 473 4.81 4.25 9.21
N GLU A 474 5.80 3.84 8.43
CA GLU A 474 6.95 3.09 8.92
C GLU A 474 7.81 3.95 9.87
N LEU A 475 8.15 5.17 9.45
CA LEU A 475 8.95 6.07 10.29
C LEU A 475 8.33 6.29 11.67
N VAL A 476 7.04 6.64 11.71
CA VAL A 476 6.33 6.92 12.97
C VAL A 476 6.25 5.66 13.86
N ALA A 477 6.13 4.47 13.25
CA ALA A 477 6.12 3.22 14.00
C ALA A 477 7.41 3.02 14.83
N PHE A 478 8.56 3.50 14.33
CA PHE A 478 9.88 3.33 14.93
C PHE A 478 10.47 4.58 15.60
N ALA A 479 9.81 5.73 15.53
CA ALA A 479 10.29 6.99 16.08
C ALA A 479 9.42 7.47 17.26
N PRO A 480 9.67 6.99 18.49
CA PRO A 480 8.95 7.46 19.68
C PRO A 480 9.31 8.91 20.07
N GLU A 481 10.32 9.51 19.45
CA GLU A 481 10.73 10.90 19.62
C GLU A 481 9.72 11.91 19.04
N LEU A 482 8.81 11.45 18.19
CA LEU A 482 7.83 12.30 17.51
C LEU A 482 6.65 12.65 18.42
N ASP A 483 6.43 13.94 18.69
CA ASP A 483 5.25 14.46 19.38
C ASP A 483 3.99 14.41 18.49
N THR A 484 4.17 14.75 17.22
CA THR A 484 3.07 14.73 16.23
C THR A 484 3.50 14.12 14.90
N ALA A 485 2.55 13.50 14.23
CA ALA A 485 2.65 13.08 12.83
C ALA A 485 1.48 13.65 12.02
N THR A 486 1.82 14.46 11.02
CA THR A 486 0.87 14.96 10.03
C THR A 486 1.13 14.26 8.70
N LEU A 487 0.18 13.42 8.28
CA LEU A 487 0.28 12.60 7.09
C LEU A 487 -0.72 13.12 6.05
N ILE A 488 -0.20 13.75 5.00
CA ILE A 488 -1.00 14.45 4.00
C ILE A 488 -1.10 13.58 2.75
N VAL A 489 -2.32 13.26 2.34
CA VAL A 489 -2.68 12.38 1.21
C VAL A 489 -1.87 11.08 1.17
N PRO A 490 -1.76 10.38 2.33
CA PRO A 490 -1.04 9.11 2.39
C PRO A 490 -1.88 7.99 1.80
N GLY A 491 -1.25 6.86 1.48
CA GLY A 491 -1.92 5.64 1.07
C GLY A 491 -1.17 4.40 1.51
N ALA A 492 -1.79 3.25 1.28
CA ALA A 492 -1.18 1.94 1.49
C ALA A 492 -1.62 1.01 0.35
N ARG A 493 -1.04 -0.21 0.29
CA ARG A 493 -1.18 -1.12 -0.84
C ARG A 493 -0.60 -0.48 -2.11
N VAL A 494 0.73 -0.35 -2.13
CA VAL A 494 1.47 0.27 -3.24
C VAL A 494 1.11 -0.36 -4.59
N GLY A 495 0.84 -1.67 -4.63
CA GLY A 495 0.32 -2.34 -5.83
C GLY A 495 -0.96 -1.70 -6.37
N ASN A 496 -1.91 -1.34 -5.49
CA ASN A 496 -3.16 -0.67 -5.88
C ASN A 496 -2.91 0.79 -6.30
N ILE A 497 -1.99 1.50 -5.63
CA ILE A 497 -1.60 2.85 -6.04
C ILE A 497 -1.05 2.83 -7.48
N VAL A 498 -0.23 1.83 -7.82
CA VAL A 498 0.28 1.64 -9.18
C VAL A 498 -0.85 1.25 -10.15
N ALA A 499 -1.76 0.35 -9.74
CA ALA A 499 -2.84 -0.12 -10.60
C ALA A 499 -3.86 0.96 -10.96
N GLU A 500 -4.20 1.84 -10.01
CA GLU A 500 -5.31 2.78 -10.11
C GLU A 500 -4.88 4.25 -10.31
N GLY A 501 -3.63 4.62 -9.91
CA GLY A 501 -3.15 6.00 -9.98
C GLY A 501 -2.87 6.46 -11.40
N GLU A 502 -3.43 7.61 -11.81
CA GLU A 502 -3.29 8.15 -13.18
C GLU A 502 -1.83 8.34 -13.62
N GLN A 503 -0.94 8.67 -12.68
CA GLN A 503 0.49 8.84 -12.94
C GLN A 503 1.18 7.55 -13.43
N PHE A 504 0.64 6.37 -13.09
CA PHE A 504 1.18 5.07 -13.51
C PHE A 504 0.47 4.47 -14.72
N ALA A 505 -0.58 5.12 -15.26
CA ALA A 505 -1.39 4.59 -16.36
C ALA A 505 -0.56 4.08 -17.54
N ILE A 506 0.54 4.78 -17.90
CA ILE A 506 1.42 4.36 -19.00
C ILE A 506 2.10 3.02 -18.68
N VAL A 507 2.53 2.81 -17.44
CA VAL A 507 3.18 1.55 -17.00
C VAL A 507 2.16 0.43 -17.02
N VAL A 508 0.97 0.67 -16.46
CA VAL A 508 -0.13 -0.28 -16.45
C VAL A 508 -0.57 -0.63 -17.88
N ASP A 509 -0.66 0.35 -18.79
CA ASP A 509 -0.96 0.13 -20.23
C ASP A 509 0.09 -0.78 -20.90
N VAL A 510 1.37 -0.65 -20.55
CA VAL A 510 2.42 -1.54 -21.06
C VAL A 510 2.19 -2.96 -20.55
N PHE A 511 1.92 -3.16 -19.27
CA PHE A 511 1.63 -4.48 -18.71
C PHE A 511 0.34 -5.08 -19.30
N ALA A 512 -0.74 -4.31 -19.38
CA ALA A 512 -2.00 -4.71 -20.00
C ALA A 512 -1.86 -5.07 -21.49
N SER A 513 -0.84 -4.55 -22.17
CA SER A 513 -0.56 -4.93 -23.57
C SER A 513 0.07 -6.32 -23.72
N MET A 514 0.51 -6.93 -22.61
CA MET A 514 1.20 -8.23 -22.55
C MET A 514 0.36 -9.31 -21.85
N ALA A 515 -0.76 -8.92 -21.23
CA ALA A 515 -1.60 -9.77 -20.40
C ALA A 515 -3.07 -9.68 -20.76
N THR A 516 -3.86 -10.67 -20.36
CA THR A 516 -5.32 -10.56 -20.27
C THR A 516 -5.72 -9.68 -19.07
N ASP A 517 -6.97 -9.22 -19.02
CA ASP A 517 -7.50 -8.48 -17.89
C ASP A 517 -7.44 -9.32 -16.61
N GLY A 518 -7.77 -10.63 -16.72
CA GLY A 518 -7.70 -11.57 -15.59
C GLY A 518 -6.27 -11.84 -15.11
N GLU A 519 -5.29 -11.97 -16.02
CA GLU A 519 -3.88 -12.12 -15.65
C GLU A 519 -3.36 -10.88 -14.93
N LEU A 520 -3.71 -9.68 -15.41
CA LEU A 520 -3.32 -8.43 -14.77
C LEU A 520 -3.93 -8.33 -13.36
N ALA A 521 -5.20 -8.70 -13.19
CA ALA A 521 -5.86 -8.72 -11.89
C ALA A 521 -5.17 -9.68 -10.90
N ARG A 522 -4.65 -10.81 -11.37
CA ARG A 522 -3.92 -11.78 -10.54
C ARG A 522 -2.47 -11.37 -10.25
N PHE A 523 -1.89 -10.52 -11.08
CA PHE A 523 -0.53 -10.03 -10.94
C PHE A 523 -0.35 -9.17 -9.66
N PHE A 524 -1.28 -8.24 -9.39
CA PHE A 524 -1.14 -7.30 -8.27
C PHE A 524 -1.15 -7.95 -6.88
N PRO A 525 -1.98 -8.96 -6.55
CA PRO A 525 -1.86 -9.70 -5.29
C PRO A 525 -0.51 -10.37 -5.09
N LEU A 526 0.08 -10.90 -6.17
CA LEU A 526 1.41 -11.52 -6.13
C LEU A 526 2.50 -10.46 -5.91
N LEU A 527 2.45 -9.33 -6.62
CA LEU A 527 3.35 -8.19 -6.43
C LEU A 527 3.24 -7.69 -4.98
N GLN A 528 2.03 -7.47 -4.49
CA GLN A 528 1.81 -6.96 -3.13
C GLN A 528 2.37 -7.92 -2.07
N THR A 529 2.31 -9.24 -2.27
CA THR A 529 2.94 -10.23 -1.38
C THR A 529 4.47 -10.05 -1.32
N ALA A 530 5.11 -9.80 -2.46
CA ALA A 530 6.56 -9.64 -2.52
C ALA A 530 7.05 -8.34 -1.86
N ILE A 531 6.25 -7.25 -1.95
CA ILE A 531 6.61 -5.93 -1.44
C ILE A 531 6.03 -5.61 -0.06
N ASP A 532 5.23 -6.47 0.52
CA ASP A 532 4.41 -6.23 1.72
C ASP A 532 5.21 -5.57 2.86
N ARG A 533 6.43 -6.04 3.14
CA ARG A 533 7.30 -5.51 4.22
C ARG A 533 7.78 -4.07 4.01
N GLY A 534 7.68 -3.52 2.79
CA GLY A 534 7.94 -2.11 2.48
C GLY A 534 6.66 -1.29 2.32
N ASP A 535 5.49 -1.90 2.44
CA ASP A 535 4.21 -1.21 2.29
C ASP A 535 3.78 -0.52 3.60
N ALA A 536 3.34 0.73 3.47
CA ALA A 536 2.82 1.51 4.60
C ALA A 536 1.75 0.74 5.41
N GLY A 537 0.94 -0.08 4.74
CA GLY A 537 -0.15 -0.82 5.35
C GLY A 537 0.28 -1.64 6.56
N VAL A 538 1.41 -2.34 6.48
CA VAL A 538 1.88 -3.22 7.58
C VAL A 538 2.25 -2.43 8.84
N TYR A 539 2.59 -1.14 8.69
CA TYR A 539 3.01 -0.26 9.79
C TYR A 539 1.86 0.58 10.36
N THR A 540 0.76 0.74 9.63
CA THR A 540 -0.34 1.66 10.01
C THR A 540 -0.86 1.44 11.42
N ARG A 541 -1.07 0.18 11.86
CA ARG A 541 -1.52 -0.12 13.23
C ARG A 541 -0.52 0.30 14.30
N HIS A 542 0.77 0.38 13.95
CA HIS A 542 1.88 0.71 14.84
C HIS A 542 2.16 2.21 14.91
N VAL A 543 1.51 3.01 14.09
CA VAL A 543 1.59 4.49 14.15
C VAL A 543 1.13 5.00 15.51
N ALA A 544 -0.01 4.50 16.00
CA ALA A 544 -0.55 4.95 17.28
C ALA A 544 -1.29 3.85 18.07
N ALA A 545 -2.05 2.96 17.41
CA ALA A 545 -2.95 2.04 18.11
C ALA A 545 -2.22 0.92 18.87
N GLU A 546 -1.25 0.29 18.23
CA GLU A 546 -0.52 -0.88 18.73
C GLU A 546 1.00 -0.61 18.58
N ARG A 547 1.57 0.28 19.44
CA ARG A 547 2.99 0.60 19.38
C ARG A 547 3.87 -0.65 19.50
N LEU A 548 4.97 -0.68 18.75
CA LEU A 548 5.90 -1.80 18.74
C LEU A 548 6.73 -1.84 20.04
N PRO A 549 6.98 -3.03 20.62
CA PRO A 549 7.86 -3.18 21.77
C PRO A 549 9.25 -2.58 21.50
N GLY A 550 9.76 -1.77 22.43
CA GLY A 550 11.02 -1.05 22.27
C GLY A 550 10.91 0.27 21.51
N PHE A 551 9.71 0.61 21.01
CA PHE A 551 9.37 1.88 20.38
C PHE A 551 8.06 2.46 20.93
N ASP A 552 7.65 2.01 22.11
CA ASP A 552 6.40 2.32 22.79
C ASP A 552 6.57 3.30 23.97
N GLU A 553 7.74 3.92 24.09
CA GLU A 553 8.01 4.93 25.13
C GLU A 553 7.09 6.14 25.02
N ALA A 554 6.73 6.52 23.78
CA ALA A 554 5.75 7.57 23.52
C ALA A 554 4.86 7.20 22.33
N THR A 555 3.72 7.89 22.27
CA THR A 555 2.77 7.77 21.15
C THR A 555 2.53 9.16 20.57
N PRO A 556 2.70 9.37 19.25
CA PRO A 556 2.46 10.68 18.66
C PRO A 556 0.96 10.99 18.60
N GLN A 557 0.63 12.26 18.49
CA GLN A 557 -0.66 12.73 18.04
C GLN A 557 -0.70 12.69 16.52
N VAL A 558 -1.83 12.31 15.92
CA VAL A 558 -1.87 11.98 14.49
C VAL A 558 -2.97 12.75 13.78
N LEU A 559 -2.58 13.50 12.74
CA LEU A 559 -3.49 14.11 11.78
C LEU A 559 -3.28 13.49 10.40
N VAL A 560 -4.34 12.92 9.83
CA VAL A 560 -4.36 12.44 8.44
C VAL A 560 -5.24 13.36 7.62
N GLN A 561 -4.73 13.87 6.51
CA GLN A 561 -5.48 14.68 5.55
C GLN A 561 -5.68 13.88 4.27
N MET A 562 -6.91 13.81 3.79
CA MET A 562 -7.32 13.09 2.58
C MET A 562 -8.10 14.04 1.66
N VAL A 563 -7.86 13.98 0.37
CA VAL A 563 -8.66 14.67 -0.64
C VAL A 563 -9.60 13.70 -1.34
N LEU A 564 -10.77 14.19 -1.76
CA LEU A 564 -11.70 13.38 -2.56
C LEU A 564 -11.25 13.33 -4.00
N GLU A 565 -11.59 12.22 -4.68
CA GLU A 565 -11.23 12.01 -6.10
C GLU A 565 -9.72 12.22 -6.35
N ASP A 566 -8.90 11.70 -5.43
CA ASP A 566 -7.44 11.74 -5.55
C ASP A 566 -7.00 10.89 -6.75
N ASP A 567 -6.41 11.54 -7.77
CA ASP A 567 -5.98 10.93 -9.02
C ASP A 567 -4.57 10.30 -8.93
N THR A 568 -3.88 10.57 -7.85
CA THR A 568 -2.48 10.16 -7.65
C THR A 568 -2.37 9.02 -6.64
N VAL A 569 -2.93 9.19 -5.44
CA VAL A 569 -3.10 8.14 -4.43
C VAL A 569 -4.59 7.85 -4.30
N PRO A 570 -5.10 6.80 -4.95
CA PRO A 570 -6.53 6.52 -5.03
C PRO A 570 -7.21 6.47 -3.66
N ASN A 571 -8.49 6.87 -3.60
CA ASN A 571 -9.22 6.86 -2.34
C ASN A 571 -9.40 5.44 -1.75
N SER A 572 -9.27 4.38 -2.53
CA SER A 572 -9.13 2.99 -2.08
C SER A 572 -7.90 2.80 -1.18
N ALA A 573 -6.75 3.34 -1.61
CA ALA A 573 -5.48 3.29 -0.86
C ALA A 573 -5.51 4.19 0.40
N ASN A 574 -6.12 5.40 0.31
CA ASN A 574 -6.32 6.24 1.49
C ASN A 574 -7.25 5.56 2.52
N ALA A 575 -8.33 4.92 2.06
CA ALA A 575 -9.28 4.22 2.93
C ALA A 575 -8.63 3.03 3.64
N PHE A 576 -7.82 2.24 2.93
CA PHE A 576 -7.04 1.14 3.52
C PHE A 576 -6.08 1.65 4.61
N PHE A 577 -5.35 2.73 4.33
CA PHE A 577 -4.46 3.40 5.28
C PHE A 577 -5.20 3.88 6.52
N ALA A 578 -6.35 4.54 6.35
CA ALA A 578 -7.18 5.06 7.44
C ALA A 578 -7.71 3.95 8.35
N ARG A 579 -8.17 2.83 7.78
CA ARG A 579 -8.60 1.64 8.55
C ARG A 579 -7.45 1.02 9.33
N GLY A 580 -6.26 0.96 8.73
CA GLY A 580 -5.06 0.44 9.37
C GLY A 580 -4.63 1.27 10.59
N ILE A 581 -4.66 2.60 10.50
CA ILE A 581 -4.38 3.50 11.64
C ILE A 581 -5.46 3.37 12.72
N GLY A 582 -6.73 3.18 12.33
CA GLY A 582 -7.86 3.09 13.25
C GLY A 582 -8.29 4.44 13.83
N ALA A 583 -7.82 5.56 13.27
CA ALA A 583 -8.25 6.89 13.67
C ALA A 583 -9.67 7.19 13.17
N PRO A 584 -10.48 7.96 13.92
CA PRO A 584 -11.83 8.31 13.47
C PRO A 584 -11.81 9.29 12.29
N LEU A 585 -12.80 9.19 11.42
CA LEU A 585 -13.13 10.23 10.45
C LEU A 585 -13.77 11.41 11.19
N LEU A 586 -13.21 12.60 11.01
CA LEU A 586 -13.59 13.81 11.74
C LEU A 586 -14.39 14.75 10.84
N GLY A 587 -15.41 15.41 11.45
CA GLY A 587 -16.24 16.39 10.76
C GLY A 587 -17.31 15.75 9.87
N ASP A 588 -17.54 16.35 8.70
CA ASP A 588 -18.53 15.86 7.75
C ASP A 588 -18.01 14.62 7.00
N GLU A 589 -18.80 13.56 6.93
CA GLU A 589 -18.51 12.39 6.13
C GLU A 589 -18.82 12.68 4.66
N LEU A 590 -17.78 13.05 3.91
CA LEU A 590 -17.92 13.37 2.48
C LEU A 590 -17.84 12.09 1.63
N LEU A 591 -16.94 11.18 1.97
CA LEU A 591 -16.81 9.83 1.41
C LEU A 591 -16.86 8.83 2.57
N PRO A 592 -17.89 7.96 2.65
CA PRO A 592 -17.95 6.93 3.68
C PRO A 592 -16.78 5.95 3.58
N ILE A 593 -16.13 5.67 4.71
CA ILE A 593 -15.07 4.66 4.81
C ILE A 593 -15.55 3.60 5.80
N GLY A 594 -16.05 2.48 5.28
CA GLY A 594 -16.52 1.37 6.11
C GLY A 594 -15.46 0.89 7.09
N GLY A 595 -15.85 0.63 8.34
CA GLY A 595 -14.94 0.22 9.41
C GLY A 595 -14.24 1.37 10.13
N VAL A 596 -14.29 2.62 9.61
CA VAL A 596 -13.74 3.81 10.28
C VAL A 596 -14.85 4.53 11.06
N PRO A 597 -14.68 4.74 12.38
CA PRO A 597 -15.68 5.46 13.17
C PRO A 597 -15.83 6.91 12.74
N LEU A 598 -17.06 7.43 12.66
CA LEU A 598 -17.32 8.85 12.41
C LEU A 598 -17.42 9.63 13.74
N GLN A 599 -16.66 10.71 13.86
CA GLN A 599 -16.76 11.71 14.91
C GLN A 599 -17.05 13.08 14.28
N ALA A 600 -18.34 13.42 14.18
CA ALA A 600 -18.79 14.62 13.46
C ALA A 600 -18.49 15.94 14.21
N GLU A 601 -18.31 15.92 15.54
CA GLU A 601 -18.11 17.13 16.35
C GLU A 601 -16.65 17.59 16.29
N LEU A 602 -16.44 18.84 15.88
CA LEU A 602 -15.18 19.57 15.86
C LEU A 602 -15.35 20.95 16.53
N PRO A 603 -14.34 21.52 17.17
CA PRO A 603 -12.98 20.98 17.33
C PRO A 603 -12.91 19.78 18.28
N THR A 604 -11.85 18.97 18.14
CA THR A 604 -11.59 17.86 19.05
C THR A 604 -10.19 17.92 19.64
N VAL A 605 -10.09 17.55 20.92
CA VAL A 605 -8.84 17.47 21.71
C VAL A 605 -8.91 16.22 22.56
N GLY A 606 -7.82 15.43 22.60
CA GLY A 606 -7.74 14.25 23.47
C GLY A 606 -8.80 13.19 23.18
N ASN A 607 -9.13 12.96 21.89
CA ASN A 607 -10.18 12.03 21.52
C ASN A 607 -9.71 10.56 21.47
N ARG A 608 -8.40 10.32 21.45
CA ARG A 608 -7.85 8.97 21.62
C ARG A 608 -7.77 8.61 23.10
N ASP A 609 -7.18 9.50 23.88
CA ASP A 609 -7.10 9.51 25.34
C ASP A 609 -6.93 10.97 25.80
N ALA A 610 -6.89 11.24 27.10
CA ALA A 610 -6.87 12.61 27.63
C ALA A 610 -5.67 13.47 27.17
N THR A 611 -4.63 12.87 26.61
CA THR A 611 -3.36 13.51 26.24
C THR A 611 -3.03 13.37 24.74
N HIS A 612 -3.79 12.57 24.00
CA HIS A 612 -3.51 12.36 22.57
C HIS A 612 -4.74 12.57 21.70
N THR A 613 -4.53 13.34 20.63
CA THR A 613 -5.52 13.61 19.60
C THR A 613 -5.14 12.92 18.31
N TRP A 614 -6.11 12.27 17.68
CA TRP A 614 -5.92 11.68 16.36
C TRP A 614 -7.15 11.83 15.50
N GLY A 615 -6.98 11.78 14.18
CA GLY A 615 -8.11 11.78 13.26
C GLY A 615 -7.74 11.90 11.80
N LEU A 616 -8.67 11.45 10.96
CA LEU A 616 -8.67 11.65 9.52
C LEU A 616 -9.65 12.77 9.18
N PHE A 617 -9.25 13.71 8.32
CA PHE A 617 -10.13 14.74 7.80
C PHE A 617 -10.17 14.70 6.26
N GLN A 618 -11.38 14.84 5.68
CA GLN A 618 -11.61 14.80 4.24
C GLN A 618 -11.80 16.20 3.67
N PHE A 619 -11.10 16.49 2.56
CA PHE A 619 -11.18 17.77 1.86
C PHE A 619 -11.80 17.60 0.47
N ASP A 620 -12.78 18.43 0.13
CA ASP A 620 -13.38 18.54 -1.21
C ASP A 620 -12.99 19.83 -1.93
N ILE A 621 -12.67 20.93 -1.19
CA ILE A 621 -12.23 22.21 -1.72
C ILE A 621 -11.01 22.75 -0.97
N MET A 622 -10.24 23.64 -1.64
CA MET A 622 -8.98 24.18 -1.10
C MET A 622 -9.09 25.62 -0.61
N ASP A 623 -10.12 26.37 -1.03
CA ASP A 623 -10.24 27.78 -0.76
C ASP A 623 -11.69 28.29 -0.76
N ALA A 624 -11.87 29.58 -0.50
CA ALA A 624 -13.17 30.22 -0.47
C ALA A 624 -13.83 30.40 -1.86
N ASP A 625 -13.07 30.29 -2.94
CA ASP A 625 -13.58 30.37 -4.31
C ASP A 625 -14.14 29.02 -4.77
N GLY A 626 -13.96 27.97 -3.97
CA GLY A 626 -14.48 26.62 -4.22
C GLY A 626 -13.61 25.79 -5.17
N ALA A 627 -12.31 26.09 -5.26
CA ALA A 627 -11.38 25.26 -6.01
C ALA A 627 -11.35 23.84 -5.40
N MET A 628 -11.50 22.81 -6.25
CA MET A 628 -11.49 21.41 -5.81
C MET A 628 -10.17 21.07 -5.12
N ALA A 629 -10.25 20.30 -4.05
CA ALA A 629 -9.06 19.76 -3.41
C ALA A 629 -8.36 18.77 -4.34
N THR A 630 -7.04 18.89 -4.44
CA THR A 630 -6.22 18.04 -5.29
C THR A 630 -5.05 17.46 -4.49
N HIS A 631 -4.53 16.32 -4.95
CA HIS A 631 -3.37 15.66 -4.36
C HIS A 631 -2.19 16.63 -4.12
N GLY A 632 -1.74 17.31 -5.16
CA GLY A 632 -0.61 18.24 -5.09
C GLY A 632 -0.93 19.61 -4.46
N GLY A 633 -2.23 19.97 -4.28
CA GLY A 633 -2.64 21.28 -3.83
C GLY A 633 -2.92 21.41 -2.34
N ILE A 634 -3.41 20.35 -1.70
CA ILE A 634 -3.94 20.42 -0.33
C ILE A 634 -2.90 20.86 0.71
N ALA A 635 -1.68 20.37 0.64
CA ALA A 635 -0.61 20.72 1.57
C ALA A 635 -0.25 22.22 1.55
N ARG A 636 -0.47 22.90 0.43
CA ARG A 636 -0.21 24.33 0.22
C ARG A 636 -1.47 25.19 0.31
N SER A 637 -2.63 24.56 0.45
CA SER A 637 -3.92 25.26 0.50
C SER A 637 -4.13 25.97 1.84
N ILE A 638 -4.92 27.04 1.82
CA ILE A 638 -5.25 27.78 3.06
C ILE A 638 -6.00 26.88 4.05
N VAL A 639 -6.87 25.99 3.57
CA VAL A 639 -7.64 25.08 4.46
C VAL A 639 -6.75 23.99 5.08
N GLY A 640 -5.88 23.37 4.28
CA GLY A 640 -4.93 22.37 4.79
C GLY A 640 -3.98 22.96 5.82
N GLN A 641 -3.35 24.09 5.48
CA GLN A 641 -2.40 24.79 6.36
C GLN A 641 -3.05 25.30 7.64
N THR A 642 -4.30 25.83 7.59
CA THR A 642 -5.00 26.29 8.79
C THR A 642 -5.21 25.16 9.80
N GLN A 643 -5.58 23.96 9.32
CA GLN A 643 -5.76 22.79 10.19
C GLN A 643 -4.43 22.31 10.78
N ILE A 644 -3.37 22.23 9.96
CA ILE A 644 -2.01 21.86 10.40
C ILE A 644 -1.50 22.85 11.45
N THR A 645 -1.66 24.16 11.20
CA THR A 645 -1.24 25.22 12.17
C THR A 645 -1.86 24.98 13.53
N ARG A 646 -3.18 24.81 13.56
CA ARG A 646 -3.88 24.62 14.84
C ARG A 646 -3.40 23.33 15.53
N PHE A 647 -3.27 22.25 14.80
CA PHE A 647 -2.85 20.97 15.31
C PHE A 647 -1.48 21.03 15.99
N VAL A 648 -0.51 21.67 15.33
CA VAL A 648 0.86 21.77 15.84
C VAL A 648 1.00 22.85 16.90
N THR A 649 0.40 24.05 16.71
CA THR A 649 0.55 25.16 17.67
C THR A 649 -0.03 24.79 19.04
N THR A 650 -1.19 24.12 19.07
CA THR A 650 -1.77 23.68 20.35
C THR A 650 -0.93 22.59 21.03
N GLN A 651 -0.27 21.70 20.26
CA GLN A 651 0.66 20.78 20.85
C GLN A 651 1.86 21.49 21.49
N LEU A 652 2.46 22.46 20.78
CA LEU A 652 3.60 23.23 21.30
C LEU A 652 3.24 24.11 22.53
N GLU A 653 2.01 24.63 22.60
CA GLU A 653 1.55 25.51 23.67
C GLU A 653 0.99 24.72 24.87
N ASP A 654 0.15 23.72 24.61
CA ASP A 654 -0.67 23.02 25.60
C ASP A 654 -0.26 21.57 25.83
N GLY A 655 0.63 21.00 25.00
CA GLY A 655 1.06 19.60 25.03
C GLY A 655 0.02 18.63 24.46
N VAL A 656 -1.12 19.12 23.97
CA VAL A 656 -2.17 18.30 23.33
C VAL A 656 -2.71 19.03 22.10
N SER A 657 -2.68 18.34 20.96
CA SER A 657 -3.14 18.91 19.71
C SER A 657 -4.65 19.09 19.66
N GLU A 658 -5.10 20.13 18.97
CA GLU A 658 -6.50 20.37 18.60
C GLU A 658 -6.69 20.16 17.09
N ILE A 659 -7.64 19.31 16.68
CA ILE A 659 -8.06 19.20 15.29
C ILE A 659 -9.36 19.99 15.10
N ILE A 660 -9.33 20.93 14.17
CA ILE A 660 -10.45 21.83 13.83
C ILE A 660 -11.06 21.47 12.48
N ASP A 661 -12.28 22.00 12.25
CA ASP A 661 -12.84 22.11 10.90
C ASP A 661 -12.30 23.42 10.27
N PRO A 662 -11.36 23.33 9.31
CA PRO A 662 -10.75 24.52 8.73
C PRO A 662 -11.74 25.34 7.88
N TYR A 663 -12.79 24.73 7.35
CA TYR A 663 -13.83 25.42 6.59
C TYR A 663 -14.64 26.36 7.47
N ARG A 664 -15.01 25.90 8.68
CA ARG A 664 -15.72 26.73 9.67
C ARG A 664 -14.82 27.82 10.24
N GLU A 665 -13.56 27.50 10.54
CA GLU A 665 -12.58 28.46 11.05
C GLU A 665 -12.36 29.62 10.07
N LEU A 666 -12.30 29.33 8.78
CA LEU A 666 -12.13 30.32 7.70
C LEU A 666 -13.45 30.94 7.21
N GLY A 667 -14.60 30.46 7.68
CA GLY A 667 -15.93 30.92 7.22
C GLY A 667 -16.24 30.51 5.77
N ILE A 668 -15.63 29.45 5.26
CA ILE A 668 -15.83 28.94 3.88
C ILE A 668 -17.10 28.09 3.81
N LYS A 669 -17.31 27.24 4.80
CA LYS A 669 -18.54 26.44 4.97
C LYS A 669 -19.17 26.70 6.33
N PRO A 670 -20.50 26.48 6.48
CA PRO A 670 -21.21 26.75 7.74
C PRO A 670 -20.80 25.83 8.90
#